data_900b82e6aaab6cbca86215c2ecabb130
#
_entry.id   900b82e6aaab6cbca86215c2ecabb130
#
_cell.length_a   1.000
_cell.length_b   1.000
_cell.length_c   1.000
_cell.angle_alpha   90.00
_cell.angle_beta   90.00
_cell.angle_gamma   90.00
#
_symmetry.space_group_name_H-M   'P 1'
#
loop_
_entity.id
_entity.type
_entity.pdbx_description
1 polymer ?
#
loop_
_entity_poly.entity_id
_entity_poly.type
_entity_poly.pdbx_seq_one_letter_code
_entity_poly.pdbx_strand_id
1 'polypeptide(L)'
;MHIWRIARFTLVAALASFVVACGEDAAEPAAPVVVNKSPNDEREYAAVTLDNGLQVLMVSDATTEKSAAALSVGVGAFSDPMDFQGMAHYLEHMLFMGSESFPEPDGYMNFAAENGGSSNAYTSSEITNYMITIENAAFPEALHRLSEFFSAPILDPGYIQKEKNAVNAEWSMRRESEGRSIYRLQRALLGEHPANRFTIGNLDTLADKDTRELHPATIEFFEQYYSANLMALVLISPLPVAEMESLAQQHFSLIPNKEVDEPVVTTEVNFEEVAGKLIRFKPQRDLREMRLSYIIDNNAAEWRSKPGDYLGYVIGSEMPGTPADKLKSMGLISELMTSSYESLYGNYGTFEISVQLTPQGMKRREEIFDVLSGYIELLRREGVDDRYAEEYRQSLDNRFTFLEKIDDFSYAASLAAAMQDYPIEHVIDAPYRFDGFNQEAVDSLLAQLVPERLNVWYISQEEETNSELEFYVGPHAIEDLEARDIEAALALVNRLGLAQPSQNGLLPEAFDLKETPAEVTSIAVAENVTFWLKGSENFDGLPKGFTRLQLSTDKALNSVENFVYLSLWESLYDLKQARLATEASIAGMSLSMSASNGISLTMSGFTDKQPELLARALEGLRVNPSELEFGQAVERYLRRIENSKRAFPYTRFTPLLGMLTREGRYTDASLALAASKANLEEFTQFVETVLTTSHLRAFFFGNYDEADVRAAYTQLEDFVTPSRSAGYARAGIYNPEPGATLMLNREVPVEDLGMLYGFAAPEASIKNQALARILARHLRVRAFETLRTEEQLGYAAGGGSLDLYQHP
;
A
#
# COMPACT_ATOMS: atom_id res chain seq x y z
N MET A 1 25.13 10.18 -10.91
CA MET A 1 25.99 9.01 -10.67
C MET A 1 27.17 8.87 -11.65
N HIS A 2 27.86 9.96 -11.99
CA HIS A 2 28.95 9.96 -12.96
C HIS A 2 30.35 10.22 -12.36
N ILE A 3 30.55 10.10 -11.04
CA ILE A 3 31.83 10.44 -10.37
C ILE A 3 32.67 9.24 -9.96
N TRP A 4 32.20 8.00 -10.06
CA TRP A 4 32.95 6.82 -9.58
C TRP A 4 33.67 6.00 -10.65
N ARG A 5 33.76 6.44 -11.92
CA ARG A 5 34.48 5.74 -12.99
C ARG A 5 35.77 6.41 -13.51
N ILE A 6 36.29 7.52 -12.91
CA ILE A 6 37.51 8.20 -13.36
C ILE A 6 38.57 8.24 -12.25
N ALA A 7 38.92 7.11 -11.68
CA ALA A 7 40.10 7.03 -10.82
C ALA A 7 40.83 5.69 -10.94
N ARG A 8 41.14 5.26 -12.13
CA ARG A 8 42.16 4.22 -12.36
C ARG A 8 42.78 4.36 -13.77
N PHE A 9 43.64 5.32 -13.97
CA PHE A 9 44.75 5.24 -14.97
C PHE A 9 45.71 6.41 -14.70
N THR A 10 46.73 6.12 -13.99
CA THR A 10 48.14 6.60 -14.20
C THR A 10 49.00 6.13 -13.02
N LEU A 11 49.79 5.13 -13.22
CA LEU A 11 51.19 5.13 -12.78
C LEU A 11 51.99 3.94 -13.36
N VAL A 12 52.96 4.35 -14.19
CA VAL A 12 54.30 3.86 -14.32
C VAL A 12 54.58 2.57 -15.10
N ALA A 13 55.13 2.79 -16.29
CA ALA A 13 55.99 1.86 -17.00
C ALA A 13 57.35 1.72 -16.28
N ALA A 14 57.71 0.47 -15.95
CA ALA A 14 59.11 0.09 -15.78
C ALA A 14 59.30 -1.34 -16.31
N LEU A 15 60.19 -1.46 -17.28
CA LEU A 15 60.61 -2.68 -17.95
C LEU A 15 61.14 -3.74 -16.97
N ALA A 16 60.70 -4.98 -17.14
CA ALA A 16 61.60 -6.13 -17.06
C ALA A 16 60.98 -7.31 -17.84
N SER A 17 61.68 -7.70 -18.90
CA SER A 17 61.42 -8.87 -19.73
C SER A 17 61.62 -10.16 -18.93
N PHE A 18 60.61 -11.05 -18.89
CA PHE A 18 60.79 -12.48 -18.72
C PHE A 18 59.65 -13.28 -19.33
N VAL A 19 60.01 -14.02 -20.32
CA VAL A 19 59.52 -15.31 -20.83
C VAL A 19 58.05 -15.70 -20.60
N VAL A 20 57.39 -15.87 -21.75
CA VAL A 20 56.08 -16.48 -22.00
C VAL A 20 55.99 -17.87 -21.38
N ALA A 21 54.97 -18.10 -20.52
CA ALA A 21 54.33 -19.37 -20.36
C ALA A 21 52.84 -19.11 -20.47
N CYS A 22 52.19 -19.61 -21.53
CA CYS A 22 50.73 -19.65 -21.64
C CYS A 22 50.18 -20.54 -20.52
N GLY A 23 49.56 -19.92 -19.52
CA GLY A 23 48.62 -20.52 -18.62
C GLY A 23 47.38 -19.63 -18.75
N GLU A 24 46.26 -20.16 -19.24
CA GLU A 24 44.96 -19.56 -19.08
C GLU A 24 44.74 -19.49 -17.56
N ASP A 25 44.93 -18.27 -17.01
CA ASP A 25 44.40 -18.00 -15.67
C ASP A 25 42.87 -18.07 -15.77
N ALA A 26 42.31 -19.20 -15.39
CA ALA A 26 40.89 -19.26 -15.06
C ALA A 26 40.65 -18.17 -13.98
N ALA A 27 39.84 -17.19 -14.32
CA ALA A 27 39.41 -16.19 -13.36
C ALA A 27 38.92 -16.93 -12.11
N GLU A 28 39.47 -16.61 -10.93
CA GLU A 28 38.91 -17.12 -9.67
C GLU A 28 37.44 -16.81 -9.69
N PRO A 29 36.58 -17.80 -9.39
CA PRO A 29 35.14 -17.56 -9.31
C PRO A 29 34.90 -16.41 -8.31
N ALA A 30 34.16 -15.40 -8.72
CA ALA A 30 33.80 -14.28 -7.87
C ALA A 30 33.22 -14.84 -6.55
N ALA A 31 33.67 -14.30 -5.42
CA ALA A 31 33.13 -14.72 -4.13
C ALA A 31 31.59 -14.60 -4.15
N PRO A 32 30.86 -15.60 -3.62
CA PRO A 32 29.41 -15.55 -3.62
C PRO A 32 28.93 -14.28 -2.92
N VAL A 33 27.97 -13.59 -3.54
CA VAL A 33 27.35 -12.40 -2.97
C VAL A 33 26.55 -12.81 -1.75
N VAL A 34 26.84 -12.19 -0.61
CA VAL A 34 26.10 -12.42 0.65
C VAL A 34 24.98 -11.39 0.76
N VAL A 35 23.75 -11.87 0.73
CA VAL A 35 22.57 -11.03 0.91
C VAL A 35 22.34 -10.77 2.41
N ASN A 36 22.17 -9.51 2.78
CA ASN A 36 21.87 -9.10 4.15
C ASN A 36 20.42 -9.41 4.48
N LYS A 37 20.20 -10.43 5.29
CA LYS A 37 18.87 -10.85 5.75
C LYS A 37 18.69 -10.62 7.24
N SER A 38 17.43 -10.62 7.70
CA SER A 38 17.14 -10.59 9.14
C SER A 38 17.88 -11.72 9.86
N PRO A 39 18.45 -11.47 11.07
CA PRO A 39 19.08 -12.52 11.86
C PRO A 39 18.13 -13.66 12.26
N ASN A 40 16.81 -13.43 12.23
CA ASN A 40 15.79 -14.43 12.52
C ASN A 40 15.22 -15.10 11.25
N ASP A 41 15.74 -14.77 10.06
CA ASP A 41 15.34 -15.40 8.82
C ASP A 41 16.16 -16.68 8.57
N GLU A 42 15.52 -17.83 8.65
CA GLU A 42 16.16 -19.14 8.48
C GLU A 42 16.32 -19.56 7.00
N ARG A 43 15.69 -18.82 6.04
CA ARG A 43 15.78 -19.12 4.62
C ARG A 43 17.23 -19.00 4.12
N GLU A 44 17.58 -19.83 3.14
CA GLU A 44 18.86 -19.71 2.44
C GLU A 44 18.73 -18.78 1.24
N TYR A 45 19.68 -17.86 1.12
CA TYR A 45 19.74 -16.88 0.03
C TYR A 45 21.03 -17.07 -0.76
N ALA A 46 20.90 -17.03 -2.08
CA ALA A 46 22.07 -16.96 -2.97
C ALA A 46 21.77 -16.06 -4.17
N ALA A 47 22.79 -15.35 -4.61
CA ALA A 47 22.70 -14.46 -5.74
C ALA A 47 23.80 -14.80 -6.76
N VAL A 48 23.43 -14.84 -8.04
CA VAL A 48 24.33 -15.08 -9.16
C VAL A 48 24.01 -14.14 -10.31
N THR A 49 25.00 -13.86 -11.15
CA THR A 49 24.78 -13.22 -12.44
C THR A 49 25.06 -14.27 -13.52
N LEU A 50 24.08 -14.54 -14.37
CA LEU A 50 24.22 -15.47 -15.50
C LEU A 50 25.17 -14.91 -16.55
N ASP A 51 25.68 -15.78 -17.45
CA ASP A 51 26.61 -15.38 -18.53
C ASP A 51 26.02 -14.31 -19.47
N ASN A 52 24.69 -14.25 -19.59
CA ASN A 52 23.97 -13.21 -20.35
C ASN A 52 23.76 -11.91 -19.57
N GLY A 53 24.28 -11.77 -18.36
CA GLY A 53 24.16 -10.57 -17.54
C GLY A 53 22.90 -10.46 -16.68
N LEU A 54 21.97 -11.42 -16.75
CA LEU A 54 20.78 -11.47 -15.90
C LEU A 54 21.19 -11.71 -14.44
N GLN A 55 20.73 -10.85 -13.53
CA GLN A 55 20.89 -11.03 -12.09
C GLN A 55 19.82 -11.96 -11.54
N VAL A 56 20.20 -12.94 -10.75
CA VAL A 56 19.28 -13.93 -10.17
C VAL A 56 19.47 -13.99 -8.65
N LEU A 57 18.39 -13.78 -7.92
CA LEU A 57 18.30 -13.99 -6.48
C LEU A 57 17.44 -15.24 -6.21
N MET A 58 17.98 -16.18 -5.46
CA MET A 58 17.32 -17.45 -5.10
C MET A 58 17.10 -17.51 -3.60
N VAL A 59 15.88 -17.89 -3.20
CA VAL A 59 15.45 -18.05 -1.81
C VAL A 59 14.95 -19.48 -1.62
N SER A 60 15.74 -20.30 -0.93
CA SER A 60 15.33 -21.65 -0.55
C SER A 60 14.61 -21.63 0.79
N ASP A 61 13.33 -21.99 0.79
CA ASP A 61 12.46 -22.02 1.96
C ASP A 61 11.74 -23.36 2.06
N ALA A 62 12.22 -24.24 2.94
CA ALA A 62 11.66 -25.58 3.14
C ALA A 62 10.20 -25.56 3.64
N THR A 63 9.71 -24.43 4.14
CA THR A 63 8.35 -24.27 4.68
C THR A 63 7.36 -23.77 3.65
N THR A 64 7.81 -23.40 2.46
CA THR A 64 6.93 -22.82 1.44
C THR A 64 6.01 -23.86 0.81
N GLU A 65 4.70 -23.60 0.81
CA GLU A 65 3.70 -24.49 0.23
C GLU A 65 3.66 -24.40 -1.31
N LYS A 66 4.01 -23.23 -1.86
CA LYS A 66 4.02 -22.94 -3.31
C LYS A 66 5.29 -22.19 -3.67
N SER A 67 5.86 -22.54 -4.81
CA SER A 67 6.96 -21.77 -5.37
C SER A 67 6.48 -20.48 -6.00
N ALA A 68 7.35 -19.47 -6.01
CA ALA A 68 7.10 -18.18 -6.65
C ALA A 68 8.30 -17.75 -7.48
N ALA A 69 8.05 -17.01 -8.55
CA ALA A 69 9.07 -16.32 -9.33
C ALA A 69 8.61 -14.94 -9.74
N ALA A 70 9.56 -14.00 -9.83
CA ALA A 70 9.31 -12.69 -10.41
C ALA A 70 10.51 -12.26 -11.26
N LEU A 71 10.24 -11.63 -12.40
CA LEU A 71 11.25 -11.04 -13.24
C LEU A 71 10.89 -9.58 -13.51
N SER A 72 11.77 -8.67 -13.09
CA SER A 72 11.66 -7.25 -13.40
C SER A 72 12.56 -6.88 -14.57
N VAL A 73 12.07 -6.00 -15.43
CA VAL A 73 12.82 -5.36 -16.51
C VAL A 73 12.99 -3.89 -16.13
N GLY A 74 14.20 -3.35 -16.17
CA GLY A 74 14.52 -1.94 -15.86
C GLY A 74 14.01 -0.95 -16.90
N VAL A 75 12.79 -1.14 -17.38
CA VAL A 75 12.11 -0.33 -18.39
C VAL A 75 10.64 -0.19 -18.05
N GLY A 76 10.13 1.02 -18.10
CA GLY A 76 8.73 1.33 -17.84
C GLY A 76 8.21 2.47 -18.70
N ALA A 77 7.13 3.11 -18.26
CA ALA A 77 6.42 4.12 -19.04
C ALA A 77 7.26 5.38 -19.38
N PHE A 78 8.36 5.65 -18.67
CA PHE A 78 9.25 6.75 -19.03
C PHE A 78 10.02 6.51 -20.35
N SER A 79 10.07 5.26 -20.79
CA SER A 79 10.66 4.89 -22.08
C SER A 79 9.68 4.88 -23.23
N ASP A 80 8.38 5.08 -22.99
CA ASP A 80 7.35 5.10 -24.06
C ASP A 80 7.71 6.10 -25.15
N PRO A 81 7.52 5.74 -26.44
CA PRO A 81 7.57 6.71 -27.51
C PRO A 81 6.45 7.73 -27.39
N MET A 82 6.71 9.02 -27.69
CA MET A 82 5.70 10.08 -27.57
C MET A 82 4.48 9.85 -28.49
N ASP A 83 4.66 9.18 -29.60
CA ASP A 83 3.59 8.81 -30.54
C ASP A 83 2.77 7.59 -30.07
N PHE A 84 3.29 6.78 -29.13
CA PHE A 84 2.60 5.62 -28.57
C PHE A 84 2.69 5.57 -27.03
N GLN A 85 2.10 6.54 -26.36
CA GLN A 85 2.06 6.57 -24.89
C GLN A 85 1.22 5.42 -24.35
N GLY A 86 1.75 4.68 -23.37
CA GLY A 86 1.23 3.42 -22.86
C GLY A 86 1.83 2.19 -23.56
N MET A 87 2.93 2.36 -24.32
CA MET A 87 3.61 1.27 -25.06
C MET A 87 4.14 0.19 -24.11
N ALA A 88 4.82 0.56 -23.05
CA ALA A 88 5.38 -0.40 -22.09
C ALA A 88 4.28 -1.27 -21.46
N HIS A 89 3.16 -0.65 -21.07
CA HIS A 89 1.99 -1.35 -20.54
C HIS A 89 1.29 -2.22 -21.59
N TYR A 90 1.17 -1.72 -22.81
CA TYR A 90 0.63 -2.51 -23.92
C TYR A 90 1.52 -3.72 -24.26
N LEU A 91 2.85 -3.57 -24.27
CA LEU A 91 3.77 -4.68 -24.46
C LEU A 91 3.65 -5.71 -23.32
N GLU A 92 3.48 -5.27 -22.07
CA GLU A 92 3.19 -6.16 -20.94
C GLU A 92 2.03 -7.10 -21.26
N HIS A 93 0.89 -6.56 -21.75
CA HIS A 93 -0.27 -7.36 -22.17
C HIS A 93 0.06 -8.32 -23.32
N MET A 94 0.79 -7.84 -24.33
CA MET A 94 1.09 -8.63 -25.52
C MET A 94 1.96 -9.86 -25.22
N LEU A 95 2.82 -9.81 -24.20
CA LEU A 95 3.67 -10.94 -23.81
C LEU A 95 2.87 -12.13 -23.24
N PHE A 96 1.67 -11.90 -22.72
CA PHE A 96 0.77 -12.99 -22.29
C PHE A 96 0.06 -13.69 -23.45
N MET A 97 0.16 -13.14 -24.67
CA MET A 97 -0.56 -13.68 -25.84
C MET A 97 0.15 -14.87 -26.52
N GLY A 98 1.23 -15.37 -25.94
CA GLY A 98 1.89 -16.60 -26.34
C GLY A 98 3.36 -16.43 -26.70
N SER A 99 4.07 -17.53 -26.62
CA SER A 99 5.48 -17.70 -26.98
C SER A 99 5.65 -18.87 -27.97
N GLU A 100 6.85 -19.04 -28.52
CA GLU A 100 7.09 -20.06 -29.57
C GLU A 100 6.72 -21.47 -29.11
N SER A 101 7.08 -21.87 -27.88
CA SER A 101 6.71 -23.20 -27.34
C SER A 101 5.31 -23.27 -26.78
N PHE A 102 4.73 -22.13 -26.40
CA PHE A 102 3.41 -22.03 -25.76
C PHE A 102 2.54 -20.98 -26.46
N PRO A 103 2.08 -21.28 -27.71
CA PRO A 103 1.42 -20.27 -28.54
C PRO A 103 -0.04 -19.94 -28.13
N GLU A 104 -0.57 -20.62 -27.12
CA GLU A 104 -1.93 -20.40 -26.64
C GLU A 104 -2.07 -19.06 -25.92
N PRO A 105 -2.95 -18.14 -26.35
CA PRO A 105 -3.19 -16.88 -25.67
C PRO A 105 -3.71 -17.15 -24.24
N ASP A 106 -3.27 -16.34 -23.30
CA ASP A 106 -3.55 -16.52 -21.87
C ASP A 106 -3.08 -17.89 -21.28
N GLY A 107 -2.33 -18.69 -22.08
CA GLY A 107 -1.87 -20.04 -21.69
C GLY A 107 -1.03 -20.07 -20.43
N TYR A 108 -0.28 -18.99 -20.15
CA TYR A 108 0.49 -18.84 -18.91
C TYR A 108 -0.42 -18.67 -17.70
N MET A 109 -1.43 -17.80 -17.79
CA MET A 109 -2.38 -17.57 -16.70
C MET A 109 -3.24 -18.82 -16.42
N ASN A 110 -3.66 -19.50 -17.49
CA ASN A 110 -4.43 -20.74 -17.38
C ASN A 110 -3.60 -21.84 -16.73
N PHE A 111 -2.34 -22.02 -17.14
CA PHE A 111 -1.42 -22.98 -16.53
C PHE A 111 -1.21 -22.71 -15.04
N ALA A 112 -1.00 -21.44 -14.65
CA ALA A 112 -0.89 -21.08 -13.23
C ALA A 112 -2.17 -21.46 -12.46
N ALA A 113 -3.35 -21.12 -12.99
CA ALA A 113 -4.63 -21.42 -12.34
C ALA A 113 -4.92 -22.92 -12.22
N GLU A 114 -4.61 -23.71 -13.26
CA GLU A 114 -4.77 -25.17 -13.27
C GLU A 114 -3.86 -25.85 -12.25
N ASN A 115 -2.67 -25.32 -12.04
CA ASN A 115 -1.70 -25.81 -11.07
C ASN A 115 -1.75 -25.08 -9.72
N GLY A 116 -2.91 -24.57 -9.33
CA GLY A 116 -3.15 -24.05 -7.99
C GLY A 116 -2.53 -22.67 -7.70
N GLY A 117 -1.96 -22.03 -8.70
CA GLY A 117 -1.27 -20.75 -8.59
C GLY A 117 -2.07 -19.56 -9.14
N SER A 118 -1.34 -18.46 -9.33
CA SER A 118 -1.79 -17.24 -9.99
C SER A 118 -0.59 -16.51 -10.58
N SER A 119 -0.83 -15.70 -11.60
CA SER A 119 0.16 -14.81 -12.19
C SER A 119 -0.36 -13.39 -12.27
N ASN A 120 0.53 -12.42 -12.33
CA ASN A 120 0.24 -11.02 -12.54
C ASN A 120 1.45 -10.34 -13.19
N ALA A 121 1.24 -9.11 -13.67
CA ALA A 121 2.31 -8.21 -14.04
C ALA A 121 1.89 -6.76 -13.72
N TYR A 122 2.84 -5.85 -13.72
CA TYR A 122 2.58 -4.43 -13.67
C TYR A 122 3.67 -3.62 -14.36
N THR A 123 3.28 -2.51 -14.96
CA THR A 123 4.18 -1.49 -15.50
C THR A 123 4.13 -0.24 -14.64
N SER A 124 5.31 0.19 -14.17
CA SER A 124 5.51 1.46 -13.47
C SER A 124 6.20 2.49 -14.36
N SER A 125 6.75 3.53 -13.75
CA SER A 125 7.49 4.57 -14.47
C SER A 125 8.77 4.06 -15.11
N GLU A 126 9.53 3.22 -14.38
CA GLU A 126 10.90 2.82 -14.77
C GLU A 126 11.08 1.30 -14.84
N ILE A 127 10.12 0.52 -14.33
CA ILE A 127 10.18 -0.95 -14.38
C ILE A 127 8.87 -1.57 -14.88
N THR A 128 8.99 -2.75 -15.49
CA THR A 128 7.89 -3.69 -15.74
C THR A 128 8.22 -5.00 -15.04
N ASN A 129 7.29 -5.56 -14.25
CA ASN A 129 7.52 -6.72 -13.41
C ASN A 129 6.48 -7.81 -13.68
N TYR A 130 6.93 -9.05 -13.89
CA TYR A 130 6.12 -10.23 -14.20
C TYR A 130 6.29 -11.26 -13.09
N MET A 131 5.20 -11.80 -12.55
CA MET A 131 5.27 -12.67 -11.37
C MET A 131 4.30 -13.84 -11.44
N ILE A 132 4.68 -14.93 -10.78
CA ILE A 132 3.87 -16.15 -10.66
C ILE A 132 4.04 -16.79 -9.28
N THR A 133 2.98 -17.39 -8.79
CA THR A 133 3.04 -18.44 -7.73
C THR A 133 2.34 -19.68 -8.22
N ILE A 134 2.84 -20.86 -7.85
CA ILE A 134 2.37 -22.14 -8.38
C ILE A 134 2.72 -23.30 -7.44
N GLU A 135 1.99 -24.40 -7.52
CA GLU A 135 2.36 -25.65 -6.83
C GLU A 135 3.80 -26.05 -7.15
N ASN A 136 4.57 -26.51 -6.15
CA ASN A 136 6.00 -26.79 -6.27
C ASN A 136 6.35 -27.74 -7.42
N ALA A 137 5.50 -28.74 -7.71
CA ALA A 137 5.72 -29.72 -8.78
C ALA A 137 5.65 -29.11 -10.20
N ALA A 138 4.91 -28.00 -10.38
CA ALA A 138 4.74 -27.33 -11.66
C ALA A 138 5.74 -26.16 -11.85
N PHE A 139 6.58 -25.86 -10.85
CA PHE A 139 7.48 -24.72 -10.87
C PHE A 139 8.49 -24.75 -12.04
N PRO A 140 9.18 -25.87 -12.35
CA PRO A 140 10.12 -25.89 -13.48
C PRO A 140 9.46 -25.54 -14.82
N GLU A 141 8.25 -26.02 -15.09
CA GLU A 141 7.49 -25.71 -16.29
C GLU A 141 7.04 -24.23 -16.29
N ALA A 142 6.66 -23.69 -15.13
CA ALA A 142 6.32 -22.27 -15.00
C ALA A 142 7.51 -21.36 -15.33
N LEU A 143 8.72 -21.73 -14.89
CA LEU A 143 9.94 -20.99 -15.25
C LEU A 143 10.26 -21.04 -16.74
N HIS A 144 10.07 -22.19 -17.39
CA HIS A 144 10.22 -22.30 -18.84
C HIS A 144 9.24 -21.35 -19.56
N ARG A 145 7.96 -21.36 -19.19
CA ARG A 145 6.96 -20.47 -19.78
C ARG A 145 7.29 -18.99 -19.54
N LEU A 146 7.71 -18.64 -18.33
CA LEU A 146 8.08 -17.26 -17.99
C LEU A 146 9.31 -16.79 -18.79
N SER A 147 10.33 -17.62 -18.94
CA SER A 147 11.54 -17.26 -19.67
C SER A 147 11.28 -16.97 -21.15
N GLU A 148 10.29 -17.65 -21.76
CA GLU A 148 9.96 -17.44 -23.16
C GLU A 148 9.24 -16.09 -23.44
N PHE A 149 8.70 -15.43 -22.44
CA PHE A 149 8.21 -14.04 -22.60
C PHE A 149 9.33 -13.09 -23.05
N PHE A 150 10.57 -13.41 -22.68
CA PHE A 150 11.74 -12.56 -22.88
C PHE A 150 12.70 -13.09 -23.97
N SER A 151 12.64 -14.39 -24.25
CA SER A 151 13.52 -15.02 -25.22
C SER A 151 12.84 -15.32 -26.57
N ALA A 152 11.54 -15.61 -26.56
CA ALA A 152 10.84 -16.09 -27.77
C ALA A 152 9.32 -15.70 -27.79
N PRO A 153 8.96 -14.43 -27.52
CA PRO A 153 7.55 -14.01 -27.60
C PRO A 153 7.10 -13.98 -29.07
N ILE A 154 5.86 -14.38 -29.34
CA ILE A 154 5.32 -14.34 -30.72
C ILE A 154 4.90 -12.92 -31.11
N LEU A 155 4.36 -12.13 -30.18
CA LEU A 155 3.80 -10.80 -30.43
C LEU A 155 2.83 -10.80 -31.64
N ASP A 156 1.90 -11.76 -31.65
CA ASP A 156 1.01 -12.03 -32.80
C ASP A 156 0.11 -10.82 -33.12
N PRO A 157 0.17 -10.27 -34.34
CA PRO A 157 -0.68 -9.15 -34.76
C PRO A 157 -2.18 -9.46 -34.67
N GLY A 158 -2.59 -10.73 -34.64
CA GLY A 158 -3.97 -11.15 -34.46
C GLY A 158 -4.59 -10.70 -33.11
N TYR A 159 -3.78 -10.45 -32.10
CA TYR A 159 -4.26 -10.05 -30.78
C TYR A 159 -4.17 -8.54 -30.51
N ILE A 160 -3.59 -7.73 -31.40
CA ILE A 160 -3.42 -6.29 -31.24
C ILE A 160 -4.73 -5.60 -30.82
N GLN A 161 -5.80 -5.83 -31.57
CA GLN A 161 -7.06 -5.15 -31.27
C GLN A 161 -7.70 -5.63 -29.97
N LYS A 162 -7.54 -6.91 -29.63
CA LYS A 162 -8.01 -7.48 -28.37
C LYS A 162 -7.31 -6.79 -27.19
N GLU A 163 -5.98 -6.70 -27.23
CA GLU A 163 -5.22 -6.12 -26.11
C GLU A 163 -5.33 -4.59 -26.05
N LYS A 164 -5.43 -3.89 -27.18
CA LYS A 164 -5.82 -2.47 -27.18
C LYS A 164 -7.15 -2.23 -26.49
N ASN A 165 -8.14 -3.09 -26.75
CA ASN A 165 -9.45 -2.99 -26.08
C ASN A 165 -9.34 -3.27 -24.58
N ALA A 166 -8.50 -4.22 -24.16
CA ALA A 166 -8.26 -4.53 -22.74
C ALA A 166 -7.61 -3.34 -22.02
N VAL A 167 -6.54 -2.77 -22.57
CA VAL A 167 -5.89 -1.55 -22.05
C VAL A 167 -6.86 -0.37 -21.97
N ASN A 168 -7.67 -0.18 -23.03
CA ASN A 168 -8.67 0.89 -23.04
C ASN A 168 -9.77 0.68 -22.00
N ALA A 169 -10.22 -0.55 -21.77
CA ALA A 169 -11.19 -0.87 -20.73
C ALA A 169 -10.60 -0.60 -19.32
N GLU A 170 -9.33 -0.92 -19.11
CA GLU A 170 -8.64 -0.62 -17.86
C GLU A 170 -8.53 0.89 -17.61
N TRP A 171 -8.14 1.66 -18.62
CA TRP A 171 -8.14 3.12 -18.53
C TRP A 171 -9.54 3.67 -18.25
N SER A 172 -10.56 3.22 -18.99
CA SER A 172 -11.95 3.69 -18.82
C SER A 172 -12.45 3.47 -17.42
N MET A 173 -12.16 2.30 -16.82
CA MET A 173 -12.51 1.97 -15.44
C MET A 173 -11.88 2.94 -14.42
N ARG A 174 -10.72 3.50 -14.72
CA ARG A 174 -9.97 4.39 -13.82
C ARG A 174 -10.10 5.87 -14.15
N ARG A 175 -10.84 6.22 -15.22
CA ARG A 175 -10.93 7.58 -15.75
C ARG A 175 -11.48 8.59 -14.75
N GLU A 176 -12.40 8.16 -13.88
CA GLU A 176 -13.01 9.02 -12.84
C GLU A 176 -12.29 8.93 -11.48
N SER A 177 -11.14 8.26 -11.40
CA SER A 177 -10.38 8.13 -10.14
C SER A 177 -9.66 9.42 -9.80
N GLU A 178 -10.04 10.09 -8.68
CA GLU A 178 -9.40 11.31 -8.21
C GLU A 178 -7.89 11.15 -8.01
N GLY A 179 -7.45 10.03 -7.45
CA GLY A 179 -6.02 9.75 -7.27
C GLY A 179 -5.25 9.72 -8.59
N ARG A 180 -5.85 9.12 -9.64
CA ARG A 180 -5.26 9.11 -10.98
C ARG A 180 -5.28 10.48 -11.63
N SER A 181 -6.36 11.24 -11.44
CA SER A 181 -6.47 12.60 -11.96
C SER A 181 -5.43 13.52 -11.33
N ILE A 182 -5.28 13.50 -10.01
CA ILE A 182 -4.28 14.30 -9.28
C ILE A 182 -2.86 13.91 -9.72
N TYR A 183 -2.57 12.60 -9.77
CA TYR A 183 -1.28 12.09 -10.24
C TYR A 183 -0.97 12.54 -11.68
N ARG A 184 -1.95 12.48 -12.60
CA ARG A 184 -1.80 12.95 -13.98
C ARG A 184 -1.59 14.45 -14.04
N LEU A 185 -2.34 15.24 -13.28
CA LEU A 185 -2.23 16.70 -13.25
C LEU A 185 -0.86 17.13 -12.70
N GLN A 186 -0.38 16.50 -11.63
CA GLN A 186 0.95 16.76 -11.06
C GLN A 186 2.06 16.57 -12.10
N ARG A 187 1.97 15.50 -12.90
CA ARG A 187 2.93 15.22 -13.97
C ARG A 187 2.74 16.08 -15.21
N ALA A 188 1.52 16.50 -15.51
CA ALA A 188 1.24 17.40 -16.64
C ALA A 188 1.93 18.78 -16.49
N LEU A 189 2.19 19.21 -15.26
CA LEU A 189 2.95 20.44 -14.99
C LEU A 189 4.39 20.37 -15.50
N LEU A 190 4.96 19.15 -15.64
CA LEU A 190 6.37 18.96 -16.00
C LEU A 190 6.66 19.15 -17.51
N GLY A 191 5.67 19.53 -18.32
CA GLY A 191 5.85 19.85 -19.73
C GLY A 191 6.39 18.71 -20.57
N GLU A 192 7.59 18.85 -21.13
CA GLU A 192 8.23 17.86 -22.01
C GLU A 192 8.96 16.73 -21.23
N HIS A 193 8.97 16.78 -19.91
CA HIS A 193 9.61 15.74 -19.11
C HIS A 193 8.93 14.38 -19.32
N PRO A 194 9.66 13.24 -19.39
CA PRO A 194 9.10 11.91 -19.59
C PRO A 194 7.99 11.53 -18.61
N ALA A 195 8.02 12.06 -17.38
CA ALA A 195 6.98 11.86 -16.39
C ALA A 195 5.60 12.39 -16.83
N ASN A 196 5.53 13.31 -17.77
CA ASN A 196 4.26 13.81 -18.31
C ASN A 196 3.57 12.83 -19.29
N ARG A 197 4.17 11.70 -19.62
CA ARG A 197 3.55 10.71 -20.50
C ARG A 197 2.31 10.09 -19.87
N PHE A 198 1.34 9.72 -20.71
CA PHE A 198 0.16 8.97 -20.30
C PHE A 198 0.50 7.48 -20.22
N THR A 199 0.63 6.96 -19.01
CA THR A 199 1.28 5.68 -18.73
C THR A 199 0.42 4.43 -18.98
N ILE A 200 -0.91 4.56 -18.96
CA ILE A 200 -1.82 3.40 -19.15
C ILE A 200 -1.98 3.07 -20.63
N GLY A 201 -2.15 4.06 -21.48
CA GLY A 201 -2.56 3.89 -22.87
C GLY A 201 -4.09 3.80 -23.05
N ASN A 202 -4.56 4.08 -24.26
CA ASN A 202 -5.95 3.91 -24.69
C ASN A 202 -6.02 3.70 -26.21
N LEU A 203 -7.22 3.59 -26.76
CA LEU A 203 -7.40 3.38 -28.22
C LEU A 203 -6.81 4.50 -29.07
N ASP A 204 -6.76 5.75 -28.57
CA ASP A 204 -6.23 6.89 -29.30
C ASP A 204 -4.71 6.95 -29.25
N THR A 205 -4.10 6.77 -28.06
CA THR A 205 -2.63 6.78 -27.92
C THR A 205 -1.98 5.58 -28.57
N LEU A 206 -2.65 4.43 -28.58
CA LEU A 206 -2.19 3.18 -29.20
C LEU A 206 -2.76 2.97 -30.62
N ALA A 207 -3.31 4.01 -31.26
CA ALA A 207 -3.71 3.94 -32.66
C ALA A 207 -2.50 4.02 -33.59
N ASP A 208 -2.57 3.37 -34.76
CA ASP A 208 -1.59 3.58 -35.81
C ASP A 208 -1.50 5.05 -36.20
N LYS A 209 -0.31 5.55 -36.46
CA LYS A 209 -0.04 6.93 -36.89
C LYS A 209 0.24 6.93 -38.41
N ASP A 210 0.07 8.08 -39.05
CA ASP A 210 0.31 8.23 -40.49
C ASP A 210 1.69 7.77 -40.96
N THR A 211 2.69 7.84 -40.07
CA THR A 211 4.10 7.53 -40.37
C THR A 211 4.65 6.33 -39.63
N ARG A 212 3.89 5.73 -38.71
CA ARG A 212 4.36 4.62 -37.86
C ARG A 212 3.20 3.75 -37.37
N GLU A 213 3.29 2.46 -37.61
CA GLU A 213 2.30 1.48 -37.15
C GLU A 213 2.65 0.97 -35.74
N LEU A 214 1.64 0.66 -34.93
CA LEU A 214 1.82 0.23 -33.54
C LEU A 214 2.59 -1.09 -33.44
N HIS A 215 2.24 -2.08 -34.24
CA HIS A 215 2.86 -3.42 -34.13
C HIS A 215 4.36 -3.42 -34.42
N PRO A 216 4.86 -2.86 -35.53
CA PRO A 216 6.31 -2.70 -35.74
C PRO A 216 6.97 -1.90 -34.60
N ALA A 217 6.32 -0.85 -34.09
CA ALA A 217 6.84 -0.05 -32.98
C ALA A 217 6.92 -0.84 -31.67
N THR A 218 5.98 -1.77 -31.44
CA THR A 218 6.00 -2.67 -30.27
C THR A 218 7.18 -3.65 -30.35
N ILE A 219 7.42 -4.22 -31.52
CA ILE A 219 8.58 -5.09 -31.75
C ILE A 219 9.89 -4.30 -31.55
N GLU A 220 9.98 -3.09 -32.13
CA GLU A 220 11.14 -2.21 -31.95
C GLU A 220 11.39 -1.90 -30.46
N PHE A 221 10.33 -1.60 -29.69
CA PHE A 221 10.44 -1.33 -28.24
C PHE A 221 10.93 -2.57 -27.49
N PHE A 222 10.39 -3.75 -27.78
CA PHE A 222 10.86 -5.01 -27.21
C PHE A 222 12.33 -5.27 -27.57
N GLU A 223 12.71 -5.13 -28.83
CA GLU A 223 14.08 -5.35 -29.29
C GLU A 223 15.07 -4.35 -28.69
N GLN A 224 14.63 -3.13 -28.46
CA GLN A 224 15.48 -2.06 -27.88
C GLN A 224 15.73 -2.25 -26.40
N TYR A 225 14.71 -2.66 -25.61
CA TYR A 225 14.74 -2.55 -24.15
C TYR A 225 14.72 -3.89 -23.42
N TYR A 226 14.18 -4.96 -24.01
CA TYR A 226 14.13 -6.24 -23.34
C TYR A 226 15.43 -7.01 -23.55
N SER A 227 16.37 -6.73 -22.66
CA SER A 227 17.75 -7.25 -22.67
C SER A 227 18.10 -7.82 -21.29
N ALA A 228 18.75 -8.99 -21.25
CA ALA A 228 19.06 -9.70 -20.02
C ALA A 228 19.83 -8.86 -18.99
N ASN A 229 20.68 -7.93 -19.43
CA ASN A 229 21.43 -7.05 -18.54
C ASN A 229 20.60 -5.95 -17.85
N LEU A 230 19.35 -5.73 -18.29
CA LEU A 230 18.38 -4.85 -17.64
C LEU A 230 17.36 -5.63 -16.77
N MET A 231 17.57 -6.93 -16.59
CA MET A 231 16.60 -7.80 -15.93
C MET A 231 17.11 -8.34 -14.60
N ALA A 232 16.20 -8.52 -13.66
CA ALA A 232 16.44 -9.15 -12.37
C ALA A 232 15.37 -10.22 -12.10
N LEU A 233 15.84 -11.43 -11.78
CA LEU A 233 14.99 -12.60 -11.52
C LEU A 233 15.06 -12.99 -10.05
N VAL A 234 13.92 -13.25 -9.44
CA VAL A 234 13.82 -13.83 -8.09
C VAL A 234 13.10 -15.16 -8.16
N LEU A 235 13.68 -16.19 -7.53
CA LEU A 235 13.10 -17.52 -7.39
C LEU A 235 12.94 -17.85 -5.92
N ILE A 236 11.74 -18.27 -5.50
CA ILE A 236 11.43 -18.74 -4.13
C ILE A 236 10.83 -20.13 -4.23
N SER A 237 11.44 -21.11 -3.58
CA SER A 237 11.03 -22.51 -3.68
C SER A 237 11.57 -23.33 -2.51
N PRO A 238 10.98 -24.49 -2.17
CA PRO A 238 11.60 -25.45 -1.26
C PRO A 238 12.79 -26.20 -1.88
N LEU A 239 13.08 -25.98 -3.17
CA LEU A 239 14.23 -26.56 -3.84
C LEU A 239 15.55 -26.03 -3.26
N PRO A 240 16.61 -26.83 -3.23
CA PRO A 240 17.94 -26.34 -2.92
C PRO A 240 18.40 -25.23 -3.90
N VAL A 241 19.17 -24.27 -3.42
CA VAL A 241 19.71 -23.18 -4.23
C VAL A 241 20.37 -23.67 -5.53
N ALA A 242 21.21 -24.73 -5.47
CA ALA A 242 21.89 -25.26 -6.66
C ALA A 242 20.92 -25.81 -7.73
N GLU A 243 19.76 -26.31 -7.34
CA GLU A 243 18.73 -26.77 -8.28
C GLU A 243 18.01 -25.58 -8.92
N MET A 244 17.68 -24.54 -8.14
CA MET A 244 17.13 -23.28 -8.66
C MET A 244 18.10 -22.57 -9.60
N GLU A 245 19.40 -22.55 -9.27
CA GLU A 245 20.44 -22.02 -10.15
C GLU A 245 20.48 -22.78 -11.49
N SER A 246 20.41 -24.13 -11.44
CA SER A 246 20.37 -24.94 -12.65
C SER A 246 19.14 -24.63 -13.51
N LEU A 247 17.96 -24.45 -12.90
CA LEU A 247 16.74 -24.07 -13.61
C LEU A 247 16.87 -22.67 -14.21
N ALA A 248 17.44 -21.70 -13.47
CA ALA A 248 17.70 -20.35 -13.98
C ALA A 248 18.65 -20.39 -15.18
N GLN A 249 19.75 -21.11 -15.08
CA GLN A 249 20.68 -21.27 -16.20
C GLN A 249 20.02 -21.96 -17.41
N GLN A 250 19.24 -23.02 -17.18
CA GLN A 250 18.58 -23.78 -18.25
C GLN A 250 17.62 -22.93 -19.08
N HIS A 251 16.82 -22.07 -18.44
CA HIS A 251 15.73 -21.37 -19.10
C HIS A 251 16.06 -19.90 -19.39
N PHE A 252 16.67 -19.19 -18.48
CA PHE A 252 16.84 -17.73 -18.58
C PHE A 252 18.16 -17.31 -19.22
N SER A 253 19.16 -18.19 -19.35
CA SER A 253 20.37 -17.89 -20.14
C SER A 253 20.10 -17.76 -21.65
N LEU A 254 18.91 -18.18 -22.11
CA LEU A 254 18.48 -18.02 -23.50
C LEU A 254 18.00 -16.60 -23.82
N ILE A 255 17.78 -15.76 -22.81
CA ILE A 255 17.37 -14.35 -23.00
C ILE A 255 18.58 -13.59 -23.58
N PRO A 256 18.40 -12.89 -24.71
CA PRO A 256 19.49 -12.16 -25.34
C PRO A 256 20.03 -11.03 -24.45
N ASN A 257 21.34 -10.95 -24.30
CA ASN A 257 22.00 -9.74 -23.83
C ASN A 257 22.34 -8.86 -25.03
N LYS A 258 21.69 -7.71 -25.14
CA LYS A 258 21.86 -6.74 -26.21
C LYS A 258 22.79 -5.59 -25.78
N GLU A 259 23.41 -5.68 -24.60
CA GLU A 259 24.30 -4.66 -24.03
C GLU A 259 23.64 -3.25 -24.00
N VAL A 260 22.35 -3.21 -23.64
CA VAL A 260 21.58 -1.97 -23.58
C VAL A 260 21.98 -1.17 -22.35
N ASP A 261 22.25 0.12 -22.54
CA ASP A 261 22.43 1.04 -21.41
C ASP A 261 21.11 1.20 -20.64
N GLU A 262 21.20 1.30 -19.32
CA GLU A 262 20.06 1.59 -18.46
C GLU A 262 19.39 2.90 -18.89
N PRO A 263 18.06 2.91 -19.14
CA PRO A 263 17.35 4.14 -19.47
C PRO A 263 17.44 5.15 -18.32
N VAL A 264 17.94 6.35 -18.60
CA VAL A 264 18.09 7.43 -17.64
C VAL A 264 17.34 8.65 -18.10
N VAL A 265 16.49 9.20 -17.21
CA VAL A 265 15.83 10.48 -17.47
C VAL A 265 16.83 11.62 -17.28
N THR A 266 17.07 12.38 -18.36
CA THR A 266 18.02 13.50 -18.38
C THR A 266 17.35 14.85 -18.60
N THR A 267 16.04 14.88 -18.85
CA THR A 267 15.29 16.13 -19.06
C THR A 267 15.26 16.93 -17.76
N GLU A 268 15.75 18.18 -17.84
CA GLU A 268 15.74 19.10 -16.70
C GLU A 268 14.33 19.64 -16.43
N VAL A 269 14.01 19.88 -15.16
CA VAL A 269 12.77 20.54 -14.73
C VAL A 269 13.00 22.04 -14.69
N ASN A 270 12.20 22.79 -15.43
CA ASN A 270 12.18 24.24 -15.37
C ASN A 270 11.32 24.73 -14.18
N PHE A 271 11.93 24.95 -13.03
CA PHE A 271 11.22 25.34 -11.81
C PHE A 271 10.43 26.66 -11.95
N GLU A 272 10.85 27.62 -12.78
CA GLU A 272 10.12 28.86 -12.99
C GLU A 272 8.74 28.61 -13.65
N GLU A 273 8.64 27.56 -14.46
CA GLU A 273 7.40 27.19 -15.15
C GLU A 273 6.52 26.26 -14.32
N VAL A 274 7.14 25.27 -13.64
CA VAL A 274 6.41 24.14 -13.04
C VAL A 274 6.16 24.25 -11.54
N ALA A 275 6.87 25.15 -10.83
CA ALA A 275 6.71 25.39 -9.41
C ALA A 275 6.17 26.80 -9.12
N GLY A 276 5.91 27.12 -7.87
CA GLY A 276 5.31 28.38 -7.47
C GLY A 276 3.85 28.49 -7.92
N LYS A 277 3.11 27.39 -7.96
CA LYS A 277 1.72 27.32 -8.44
C LYS A 277 0.73 27.03 -7.32
N LEU A 278 -0.44 27.66 -7.41
CA LEU A 278 -1.65 27.28 -6.71
C LEU A 278 -2.52 26.47 -7.67
N ILE A 279 -2.73 25.19 -7.35
CA ILE A 279 -3.51 24.26 -8.15
C ILE A 279 -4.84 24.03 -7.46
N ARG A 280 -5.93 24.41 -8.12
CA ARG A 280 -7.30 24.15 -7.68
C ARG A 280 -7.81 22.93 -8.42
N PHE A 281 -8.20 21.90 -7.70
CA PHE A 281 -8.73 20.67 -8.27
C PHE A 281 -10.13 20.40 -7.73
N LYS A 282 -11.08 20.12 -8.63
CA LYS A 282 -12.46 19.81 -8.28
C LYS A 282 -12.72 18.31 -8.42
N PRO A 283 -12.69 17.54 -7.31
CA PRO A 283 -12.93 16.11 -7.34
C PRO A 283 -14.40 15.75 -7.57
N GLN A 284 -14.66 14.52 -8.02
CA GLN A 284 -16.01 13.98 -8.15
C GLN A 284 -16.67 13.72 -6.78
N ARG A 285 -15.88 13.24 -5.82
CA ARG A 285 -16.30 13.04 -4.43
C ARG A 285 -16.10 14.31 -3.61
N ASP A 286 -16.83 14.46 -2.50
CA ASP A 286 -16.58 15.54 -1.55
C ASP A 286 -15.30 15.24 -0.75
N LEU A 287 -14.18 15.66 -1.30
CA LEU A 287 -12.88 15.71 -0.64
C LEU A 287 -12.59 17.13 -0.19
N ARG A 288 -11.81 17.29 0.86
CA ARG A 288 -11.35 18.59 1.38
C ARG A 288 -9.92 18.46 1.83
N GLU A 289 -9.01 18.64 0.91
CA GLU A 289 -7.58 18.46 1.13
C GLU A 289 -6.82 19.71 0.73
N MET A 290 -5.77 20.00 1.49
CA MET A 290 -4.72 20.92 1.06
C MET A 290 -3.40 20.13 1.04
N ARG A 291 -2.62 20.34 -0.03
CA ARG A 291 -1.33 19.68 -0.17
C ARG A 291 -0.26 20.71 -0.50
N LEU A 292 0.88 20.61 0.18
CA LEU A 292 2.12 21.29 -0.15
C LEU A 292 3.03 20.26 -0.80
N SER A 293 3.35 20.43 -2.08
CA SER A 293 4.19 19.51 -2.85
C SER A 293 5.45 20.24 -3.31
N TYR A 294 6.58 19.88 -2.74
CA TYR A 294 7.89 20.42 -3.11
C TYR A 294 8.55 19.49 -4.11
N ILE A 295 9.06 20.04 -5.22
CA ILE A 295 9.88 19.28 -6.16
C ILE A 295 11.31 19.33 -5.61
N ILE A 296 11.87 18.15 -5.33
CA ILE A 296 13.22 18.01 -4.76
C ILE A 296 14.14 17.30 -5.75
N ASP A 297 15.42 17.46 -5.55
CA ASP A 297 16.43 16.71 -6.31
C ASP A 297 16.31 15.21 -5.99
N ASN A 298 16.72 14.35 -6.92
CA ASN A 298 16.74 12.91 -6.68
C ASN A 298 17.72 12.56 -5.54
N ASN A 299 17.19 12.03 -4.45
CA ASN A 299 17.92 11.62 -3.26
C ASN A 299 18.02 10.09 -3.11
N ALA A 300 17.73 9.31 -4.15
CA ALA A 300 17.77 7.84 -4.08
C ALA A 300 19.14 7.30 -3.62
N ALA A 301 20.23 8.02 -3.90
CA ALA A 301 21.57 7.67 -3.43
C ALA A 301 21.72 7.75 -1.89
N GLU A 302 20.85 8.51 -1.21
CA GLU A 302 20.85 8.70 0.24
C GLU A 302 20.01 7.65 1.00
N TRP A 303 19.75 6.50 0.39
CA TRP A 303 18.91 5.45 0.97
C TRP A 303 19.43 4.91 2.33
N ARG A 304 20.71 5.17 2.67
CA ARG A 304 21.29 4.80 3.97
C ARG A 304 21.06 5.85 5.06
N SER A 305 20.97 7.12 4.69
CA SER A 305 20.77 8.25 5.62
C SER A 305 19.33 8.75 5.66
N LYS A 306 18.52 8.40 4.65
CA LYS A 306 17.06 8.63 4.55
C LYS A 306 16.62 10.05 4.99
N PRO A 307 17.18 11.14 4.41
CA PRO A 307 16.89 12.49 4.87
C PRO A 307 15.41 12.86 4.67
N GLY A 308 14.75 12.37 3.61
CA GLY A 308 13.33 12.60 3.34
C GLY A 308 12.42 11.94 4.35
N ASP A 309 12.67 10.66 4.65
CA ASP A 309 11.91 9.93 5.67
C ASP A 309 12.10 10.54 7.06
N TYR A 310 13.32 10.96 7.40
CA TYR A 310 13.63 11.59 8.67
C TYR A 310 12.93 12.94 8.84
N LEU A 311 12.95 13.80 7.82
CA LEU A 311 12.18 15.05 7.83
C LEU A 311 10.67 14.78 7.90
N GLY A 312 10.19 13.79 7.16
CA GLY A 312 8.81 13.35 7.21
C GLY A 312 8.40 12.91 8.60
N TYR A 313 9.26 12.17 9.29
CA TYR A 313 9.07 11.76 10.68
C TYR A 313 8.91 12.97 11.64
N VAL A 314 9.74 13.99 11.49
CA VAL A 314 9.69 15.20 12.35
C VAL A 314 8.48 16.07 12.01
N ILE A 315 8.23 16.35 10.73
CA ILE A 315 7.16 17.26 10.30
C ILE A 315 5.78 16.62 10.45
N GLY A 316 5.65 15.33 10.15
CA GLY A 316 4.41 14.56 10.21
C GLY A 316 4.03 14.08 11.61
N SER A 317 4.88 14.31 12.61
CA SER A 317 4.64 13.86 13.98
C SER A 317 3.35 14.46 14.56
N GLU A 318 2.63 13.63 15.31
CA GLU A 318 1.42 14.04 16.07
C GLU A 318 1.72 14.35 17.56
N MET A 319 3.00 14.39 17.95
CA MET A 319 3.40 14.71 19.30
C MET A 319 3.03 16.14 19.71
N PRO A 320 2.85 16.43 21.01
CA PRO A 320 2.50 17.76 21.49
C PRO A 320 3.45 18.84 20.97
N GLY A 321 2.87 19.94 20.50
CA GLY A 321 3.60 21.08 19.99
C GLY A 321 3.94 21.02 18.50
N THR A 322 3.59 19.94 17.80
CA THR A 322 3.75 19.84 16.35
C THR A 322 2.58 20.50 15.59
N PRO A 323 2.74 20.77 14.29
CA PRO A 323 1.64 21.28 13.46
C PRO A 323 0.38 20.39 13.48
N ALA A 324 0.55 19.06 13.42
CA ALA A 324 -0.58 18.12 13.43
C ALA A 324 -1.38 18.23 14.74
N ASP A 325 -0.71 18.15 15.90
CA ASP A 325 -1.33 18.30 17.23
C ASP A 325 -2.09 19.63 17.35
N LYS A 326 -1.43 20.71 16.97
CA LYS A 326 -1.99 22.06 17.12
C LYS A 326 -3.20 22.29 16.22
N LEU A 327 -3.08 21.99 14.94
CA LEU A 327 -4.15 22.20 13.96
C LEU A 327 -5.37 21.30 14.22
N LYS A 328 -5.15 20.05 14.71
CA LYS A 328 -6.23 19.17 15.19
C LYS A 328 -6.91 19.75 16.43
N SER A 329 -6.16 20.22 17.41
CA SER A 329 -6.73 20.83 18.63
C SER A 329 -7.54 22.10 18.36
N MET A 330 -7.20 22.84 17.29
CA MET A 330 -7.96 23.99 16.79
C MET A 330 -9.18 23.59 15.95
N GLY A 331 -9.39 22.31 15.69
CA GLY A 331 -10.48 21.79 14.87
C GLY A 331 -10.38 22.12 13.38
N LEU A 332 -9.18 22.42 12.88
CA LEU A 332 -8.95 22.83 11.49
C LEU A 332 -8.68 21.66 10.55
N ILE A 333 -8.01 20.63 11.03
CA ILE A 333 -7.70 19.43 10.25
C ILE A 333 -8.14 18.17 11.01
N SER A 334 -8.36 17.09 10.27
CA SER A 334 -8.55 15.75 10.84
C SER A 334 -7.31 14.87 10.73
N GLU A 335 -6.43 15.17 9.76
CA GLU A 335 -5.24 14.38 9.47
C GLU A 335 -4.15 15.27 8.87
N LEU A 336 -2.90 14.96 9.17
CA LEU A 336 -1.72 15.49 8.49
C LEU A 336 -0.79 14.31 8.18
N MET A 337 -0.36 14.21 6.94
CA MET A 337 0.59 13.20 6.47
C MET A 337 1.73 13.87 5.73
N THR A 338 2.90 13.25 5.81
CA THR A 338 4.09 13.60 5.03
C THR A 338 4.53 12.39 4.22
N SER A 339 5.09 12.63 3.05
CA SER A 339 5.72 11.60 2.22
C SER A 339 6.90 12.17 1.47
N SER A 340 7.94 11.38 1.31
CA SER A 340 9.11 11.66 0.48
C SER A 340 9.21 10.58 -0.59
N TYR A 341 9.35 11.02 -1.84
CA TYR A 341 9.56 10.15 -2.99
C TYR A 341 10.83 10.63 -3.68
N GLU A 342 11.95 9.95 -3.41
CA GLU A 342 13.29 10.41 -3.77
C GLU A 342 13.53 10.49 -5.28
N SER A 343 12.81 9.68 -6.07
CA SER A 343 12.98 9.55 -7.53
C SER A 343 11.66 9.46 -8.31
N LEU A 344 10.60 10.15 -7.85
CA LEU A 344 9.25 10.02 -8.44
C LEU A 344 9.20 10.35 -9.94
N TYR A 345 10.03 11.28 -10.40
CA TYR A 345 10.11 11.71 -11.80
C TYR A 345 11.39 11.21 -12.51
N GLY A 346 12.01 10.15 -12.01
CA GLY A 346 13.26 9.61 -12.52
C GLY A 346 14.49 10.38 -12.02
N ASN A 347 14.66 11.64 -12.41
CA ASN A 347 15.77 12.52 -11.99
C ASN A 347 15.39 13.53 -10.90
N TYR A 348 14.11 13.63 -10.54
CA TYR A 348 13.59 14.49 -9.47
C TYR A 348 12.63 13.71 -8.56
N GLY A 349 12.60 14.12 -7.29
CA GLY A 349 11.67 13.60 -6.30
C GLY A 349 10.62 14.63 -5.91
N THR A 350 9.80 14.25 -4.90
CA THR A 350 8.87 15.16 -4.24
C THR A 350 8.90 14.95 -2.73
N PHE A 351 8.74 16.05 -1.99
CA PHE A 351 8.42 16.02 -0.57
C PHE A 351 7.03 16.64 -0.40
N GLU A 352 6.09 15.90 0.17
CA GLU A 352 4.70 16.31 0.26
C GLU A 352 4.23 16.40 1.71
N ILE A 353 3.44 17.44 2.01
CA ILE A 353 2.66 17.57 3.25
C ILE A 353 1.20 17.70 2.83
N SER A 354 0.38 16.73 3.19
CA SER A 354 -1.07 16.75 2.93
C SER A 354 -1.86 16.83 4.21
N VAL A 355 -2.92 17.63 4.19
CA VAL A 355 -3.84 17.78 5.33
C VAL A 355 -5.28 17.62 4.89
N GLN A 356 -6.03 16.81 5.64
CA GLN A 356 -7.48 16.68 5.48
C GLN A 356 -8.19 17.79 6.26
N LEU A 357 -8.92 18.65 5.54
CA LEU A 357 -9.54 19.83 6.11
C LEU A 357 -10.92 19.55 6.70
N THR A 358 -11.19 20.15 7.85
CA THR A 358 -12.57 20.25 8.37
C THR A 358 -13.31 21.39 7.64
N PRO A 359 -14.66 21.53 7.80
CA PRO A 359 -15.38 22.71 7.29
C PRO A 359 -14.84 24.03 7.84
N GLN A 360 -14.26 24.03 9.05
CA GLN A 360 -13.60 25.18 9.63
C GLN A 360 -12.23 25.41 9.00
N GLY A 361 -11.47 24.33 8.76
CA GLY A 361 -10.19 24.38 8.06
C GLY A 361 -10.31 24.91 6.65
N MET A 362 -11.36 24.52 5.91
CA MET A 362 -11.65 25.08 4.58
C MET A 362 -11.72 26.62 4.57
N LYS A 363 -12.30 27.20 5.61
CA LYS A 363 -12.41 28.67 5.76
C LYS A 363 -11.13 29.35 6.22
N ARG A 364 -10.19 28.59 6.79
CA ARG A 364 -8.93 29.06 7.36
C ARG A 364 -7.72 28.39 6.74
N ARG A 365 -7.83 27.95 5.50
CA ARG A 365 -6.77 27.21 4.82
C ARG A 365 -5.48 28.02 4.65
N GLU A 366 -5.61 29.35 4.50
CA GLU A 366 -4.47 30.25 4.45
C GLU A 366 -3.65 30.25 5.75
N GLU A 367 -4.35 30.21 6.91
CA GLU A 367 -3.69 30.11 8.21
C GLU A 367 -3.00 28.73 8.40
N ILE A 368 -3.62 27.66 7.89
CA ILE A 368 -2.99 26.33 7.90
C ILE A 368 -1.73 26.36 7.06
N PHE A 369 -1.78 26.97 5.88
CA PHE A 369 -0.60 27.14 5.02
C PHE A 369 0.50 27.93 5.74
N ASP A 370 0.16 29.06 6.39
CA ASP A 370 1.12 29.87 7.15
C ASP A 370 1.74 29.07 8.30
N VAL A 371 0.95 28.23 9.01
CA VAL A 371 1.47 27.36 10.08
C VAL A 371 2.47 26.36 9.52
N LEU A 372 2.16 25.68 8.41
CA LEU A 372 3.03 24.67 7.83
C LEU A 372 4.31 25.28 7.26
N SER A 373 4.19 26.37 6.50
CA SER A 373 5.34 27.10 5.93
C SER A 373 6.23 27.70 7.01
N GLY A 374 5.61 28.30 8.05
CA GLY A 374 6.33 28.84 9.19
C GLY A 374 7.04 27.77 10.01
N TYR A 375 6.47 26.56 10.09
CA TYR A 375 7.13 25.45 10.79
C TYR A 375 8.35 24.91 10.01
N ILE A 376 8.26 24.82 8.69
CA ILE A 376 9.42 24.49 7.85
C ILE A 376 10.51 25.56 8.05
N GLU A 377 10.15 26.86 8.07
CA GLU A 377 11.10 27.91 8.31
C GLU A 377 11.71 27.86 9.72
N LEU A 378 10.92 27.46 10.75
CA LEU A 378 11.45 27.21 12.08
C LEU A 378 12.56 26.14 12.05
N LEU A 379 12.29 24.99 11.40
CA LEU A 379 13.27 23.92 11.24
C LEU A 379 14.51 24.37 10.46
N ARG A 380 14.34 25.20 9.43
CA ARG A 380 15.47 25.75 8.66
C ARG A 380 16.37 26.66 9.48
N ARG A 381 15.82 27.43 10.44
CA ARG A 381 16.59 28.36 11.28
C ARG A 381 17.21 27.69 12.51
N GLU A 382 16.47 26.78 13.11
CA GLU A 382 16.93 26.11 14.34
C GLU A 382 17.75 24.85 14.05
N GLY A 383 17.63 24.31 12.84
CA GLY A 383 18.11 22.97 12.47
C GLY A 383 17.14 21.89 12.92
N VAL A 384 17.30 20.69 12.37
CA VAL A 384 16.60 19.49 12.79
C VAL A 384 17.46 18.78 13.83
N ASP A 385 16.84 18.42 14.96
CA ASP A 385 17.51 17.80 16.09
C ASP A 385 17.84 16.33 15.76
N ASP A 386 19.06 15.88 16.11
CA ASP A 386 19.53 14.51 15.94
C ASP A 386 19.01 13.54 17.02
N ARG A 387 18.34 14.05 18.06
CA ARG A 387 17.82 13.24 19.19
C ARG A 387 16.83 12.15 18.78
N TYR A 388 16.19 12.31 17.60
CA TYR A 388 15.28 11.29 17.05
C TYR A 388 16.02 10.22 16.25
N ALA A 389 17.29 10.41 15.93
CA ALA A 389 18.05 9.49 15.07
C ALA A 389 18.16 8.10 15.72
N GLU A 390 18.40 8.04 17.02
CA GLU A 390 18.48 6.77 17.75
C GLU A 390 17.11 6.09 17.82
N GLU A 391 16.04 6.85 18.05
CA GLU A 391 14.67 6.37 18.06
C GLU A 391 14.27 5.83 16.67
N TYR A 392 14.58 6.58 15.61
CA TYR A 392 14.30 6.20 14.22
C TYR A 392 15.11 4.93 13.83
N ARG A 393 16.40 4.91 14.17
CA ARG A 393 17.27 3.75 13.97
C ARG A 393 16.73 2.52 14.69
N GLN A 394 16.41 2.65 15.98
CA GLN A 394 15.85 1.55 16.77
C GLN A 394 14.55 1.01 16.18
N SER A 395 13.66 1.89 15.71
CA SER A 395 12.42 1.47 15.04
C SER A 395 12.70 0.64 13.79
N LEU A 396 13.64 1.06 12.94
CA LEU A 396 14.00 0.34 11.72
C LEU A 396 14.74 -0.98 12.02
N ASP A 397 15.70 -0.96 12.95
CA ASP A 397 16.45 -2.15 13.37
C ASP A 397 15.51 -3.22 13.95
N ASN A 398 14.55 -2.82 14.78
CA ASN A 398 13.56 -3.76 15.33
C ASN A 398 12.66 -4.35 14.24
N ARG A 399 12.22 -3.53 13.27
CA ARG A 399 11.43 -4.01 12.14
C ARG A 399 12.22 -5.00 11.28
N PHE A 400 13.50 -4.74 11.03
CA PHE A 400 14.36 -5.64 10.27
C PHE A 400 14.66 -6.93 11.04
N THR A 401 15.04 -6.81 12.31
CA THR A 401 15.38 -7.99 13.15
C THR A 401 14.21 -8.95 13.28
N PHE A 402 13.00 -8.41 13.41
CA PHE A 402 11.77 -9.19 13.62
C PHE A 402 10.83 -9.11 12.42
N LEU A 403 11.40 -9.24 11.19
CA LEU A 403 10.59 -9.31 9.96
C LEU A 403 9.64 -10.49 10.02
N GLU A 404 8.40 -10.24 9.64
CA GLU A 404 7.40 -11.29 9.45
C GLU A 404 7.47 -11.84 8.02
N LYS A 405 7.25 -13.13 7.87
CA LYS A 405 7.13 -13.75 6.55
C LYS A 405 5.85 -13.23 5.88
N ILE A 406 6.01 -12.62 4.71
CA ILE A 406 4.90 -12.26 3.82
C ILE A 406 4.70 -13.38 2.79
N ASP A 407 3.60 -13.35 2.03
CA ASP A 407 3.36 -14.34 0.99
C ASP A 407 4.46 -14.32 -0.09
N ASP A 408 4.84 -15.49 -0.57
CA ASP A 408 5.99 -15.64 -1.46
C ASP A 408 5.80 -14.98 -2.83
N PHE A 409 4.55 -14.82 -3.29
CA PHE A 409 4.23 -14.09 -4.53
C PHE A 409 4.57 -12.61 -4.42
N SER A 410 4.10 -11.95 -3.36
CA SER A 410 4.40 -10.54 -3.09
C SER A 410 5.88 -10.34 -2.76
N TYR A 411 6.49 -11.30 -2.06
CA TYR A 411 7.90 -11.22 -1.69
C TYR A 411 8.81 -11.29 -2.92
N ALA A 412 8.58 -12.25 -3.83
CA ALA A 412 9.33 -12.36 -5.09
C ALA A 412 9.21 -11.08 -5.93
N ALA A 413 7.99 -10.54 -6.07
CA ALA A 413 7.74 -9.32 -6.82
C ALA A 413 8.47 -8.10 -6.23
N SER A 414 8.44 -7.97 -4.88
CA SER A 414 9.11 -6.86 -4.18
C SER A 414 10.63 -6.94 -4.29
N LEU A 415 11.21 -8.14 -4.16
CA LEU A 415 12.66 -8.32 -4.30
C LEU A 415 13.13 -8.07 -5.73
N ALA A 416 12.38 -8.55 -6.75
CA ALA A 416 12.72 -8.30 -8.15
C ALA A 416 12.70 -6.79 -8.49
N ALA A 417 11.76 -6.04 -7.93
CA ALA A 417 11.73 -4.58 -8.06
C ALA A 417 12.91 -3.94 -7.31
N ALA A 418 13.17 -4.36 -6.06
CA ALA A 418 14.25 -3.82 -5.24
C ALA A 418 15.65 -4.04 -5.86
N MET A 419 15.83 -5.11 -6.64
CA MET A 419 17.07 -5.36 -7.37
C MET A 419 17.37 -4.33 -8.48
N GLN A 420 16.36 -3.55 -8.90
CA GLN A 420 16.57 -2.42 -9.83
C GLN A 420 17.07 -1.16 -9.12
N ASP A 421 16.73 -1.00 -7.82
CA ASP A 421 17.01 0.21 -7.06
C ASP A 421 18.23 0.08 -6.15
N TYR A 422 18.52 -1.14 -5.66
CA TYR A 422 19.53 -1.39 -4.62
C TYR A 422 20.57 -2.43 -5.07
N PRO A 423 21.82 -2.35 -4.56
CA PRO A 423 22.78 -3.44 -4.70
C PRO A 423 22.17 -4.75 -4.16
N ILE A 424 22.43 -5.87 -4.85
CA ILE A 424 21.79 -7.16 -4.57
C ILE A 424 21.99 -7.64 -3.12
N GLU A 425 23.12 -7.31 -2.49
CA GLU A 425 23.38 -7.57 -1.07
C GLU A 425 22.47 -6.82 -0.11
N HIS A 426 21.82 -5.75 -0.57
CA HIS A 426 20.97 -4.86 0.23
C HIS A 426 19.50 -4.87 -0.14
N VAL A 427 19.05 -5.75 -1.03
CA VAL A 427 17.65 -5.78 -1.50
C VAL A 427 16.62 -6.05 -0.40
N ILE A 428 17.05 -6.67 0.71
CA ILE A 428 16.17 -6.95 1.85
C ILE A 428 16.30 -5.88 2.93
N ASP A 429 17.53 -5.46 3.26
CA ASP A 429 17.77 -4.55 4.39
C ASP A 429 17.66 -3.06 4.02
N ALA A 430 17.76 -2.68 2.74
CA ALA A 430 17.75 -1.28 2.32
C ALA A 430 16.56 -0.46 2.85
N PRO A 431 15.31 -0.95 2.88
CA PRO A 431 14.18 -0.20 3.43
C PRO A 431 14.32 0.09 4.94
N TYR A 432 15.05 -0.76 5.66
CA TYR A 432 15.21 -0.71 7.11
C TYR A 432 16.55 -0.12 7.57
N ARG A 433 17.50 0.03 6.64
CA ARG A 433 18.84 0.48 6.97
C ARG A 433 18.87 1.97 7.23
N PHE A 434 19.47 2.36 8.35
CA PHE A 434 19.75 3.73 8.74
C PHE A 434 21.14 3.80 9.37
N ASP A 435 22.14 4.22 8.58
CA ASP A 435 23.55 4.25 9.01
C ASP A 435 23.86 5.42 9.97
N GLY A 436 22.83 6.25 10.25
CA GLY A 436 22.87 7.35 11.20
C GLY A 436 22.45 8.69 10.60
N PHE A 437 22.28 9.67 11.48
CA PHE A 437 21.87 11.01 11.09
C PHE A 437 22.95 11.71 10.25
N ASN A 438 22.56 12.14 9.06
CA ASN A 438 23.40 12.91 8.14
C ASN A 438 22.89 14.35 8.08
N GLN A 439 23.51 15.23 8.90
CA GLN A 439 23.12 16.65 8.97
C GLN A 439 23.21 17.33 7.61
N GLU A 440 24.26 17.06 6.83
CA GLU A 440 24.44 17.70 5.52
C GLU A 440 23.31 17.31 4.54
N ALA A 441 22.91 16.03 4.50
CA ALA A 441 21.84 15.55 3.66
C ALA A 441 20.48 16.14 4.09
N VAL A 442 20.20 16.19 5.40
CA VAL A 442 18.97 16.79 5.95
C VAL A 442 18.93 18.30 5.67
N ASP A 443 20.01 19.02 5.90
CA ASP A 443 20.09 20.47 5.62
C ASP A 443 19.95 20.76 4.12
N SER A 444 20.57 19.94 3.27
CA SER A 444 20.45 20.04 1.81
C SER A 444 19.01 19.87 1.34
N LEU A 445 18.30 18.88 1.86
CA LEU A 445 16.90 18.66 1.55
C LEU A 445 16.02 19.79 2.09
N LEU A 446 16.24 20.21 3.33
CA LEU A 446 15.49 21.29 3.98
C LEU A 446 15.68 22.63 3.24
N ALA A 447 16.86 22.88 2.67
CA ALA A 447 17.13 24.03 1.83
C ALA A 447 16.32 24.05 0.51
N GLN A 448 15.81 22.92 0.07
CA GLN A 448 14.97 22.78 -1.12
C GLN A 448 13.47 22.98 -0.83
N LEU A 449 13.06 22.96 0.45
CA LEU A 449 11.66 23.20 0.82
C LEU A 449 11.36 24.70 0.85
N VAL A 450 11.40 25.33 -0.31
CA VAL A 450 11.26 26.77 -0.53
C VAL A 450 10.12 27.09 -1.52
N PRO A 451 9.56 28.31 -1.48
CA PRO A 451 8.44 28.69 -2.36
C PRO A 451 8.71 28.49 -3.85
N GLU A 452 9.97 28.64 -4.29
CA GLU A 452 10.38 28.49 -5.68
C GLU A 452 10.32 27.03 -6.18
N ARG A 453 10.16 26.06 -5.26
CA ARG A 453 9.99 24.62 -5.56
C ARG A 453 8.64 24.10 -5.12
N LEU A 454 7.75 24.94 -4.58
CA LEU A 454 6.49 24.56 -3.98
C LEU A 454 5.33 24.70 -4.94
N ASN A 455 4.47 23.69 -5.01
CA ASN A 455 3.11 23.77 -5.53
C ASN A 455 2.11 23.52 -4.39
N VAL A 456 1.13 24.40 -4.27
CA VAL A 456 0.04 24.29 -3.29
C VAL A 456 -1.21 23.79 -4.00
N TRP A 457 -1.83 22.75 -3.45
CA TRP A 457 -3.05 22.15 -3.97
C TRP A 457 -4.23 22.45 -3.05
N TYR A 458 -5.31 22.95 -3.61
CA TYR A 458 -6.61 23.03 -2.97
C TYR A 458 -7.56 22.06 -3.69
N ILE A 459 -7.96 21.01 -2.99
CA ILE A 459 -8.75 19.91 -3.53
C ILE A 459 -10.10 19.92 -2.84
N SER A 460 -11.13 20.46 -3.49
CA SER A 460 -12.49 20.43 -2.98
C SER A 460 -13.53 20.66 -4.08
N GLN A 461 -14.77 20.25 -3.83
CA GLN A 461 -15.89 20.54 -4.74
C GLN A 461 -16.24 22.03 -4.83
N GLU A 462 -15.73 22.86 -3.91
CA GLU A 462 -15.95 24.31 -3.86
C GLU A 462 -14.98 25.08 -4.76
N GLU A 463 -13.95 24.42 -5.33
CA GLU A 463 -12.94 25.10 -6.14
C GLU A 463 -13.50 25.56 -7.48
N GLU A 464 -13.15 26.78 -7.85
CA GLU A 464 -13.39 27.34 -9.19
C GLU A 464 -12.34 26.82 -10.15
N THR A 465 -12.78 26.33 -11.30
CA THR A 465 -11.93 25.69 -12.30
C THR A 465 -12.18 26.27 -13.69
N ASN A 466 -11.16 26.25 -14.55
CA ASN A 466 -11.22 26.81 -15.90
C ASN A 466 -10.62 25.91 -16.98
N SER A 467 -10.18 24.72 -16.59
CA SER A 467 -9.51 23.75 -17.46
C SER A 467 -9.98 22.33 -17.14
N GLU A 468 -9.85 21.45 -18.13
CA GLU A 468 -10.09 20.02 -17.97
C GLU A 468 -8.79 19.26 -18.17
N LEU A 469 -8.66 18.15 -17.49
CA LEU A 469 -7.48 17.29 -17.59
C LEU A 469 -7.60 16.35 -18.80
N GLU A 470 -6.51 16.18 -19.50
CA GLU A 470 -6.44 15.19 -20.56
C GLU A 470 -6.41 13.77 -19.98
N PHE A 471 -7.14 12.84 -20.61
CA PHE A 471 -7.26 11.40 -20.26
C PHE A 471 -8.07 11.07 -19.00
N TYR A 472 -8.22 11.98 -18.05
CA TYR A 472 -8.96 11.73 -16.81
C TYR A 472 -9.96 12.84 -16.53
N VAL A 473 -11.00 12.52 -15.76
CA VAL A 473 -11.94 13.55 -15.28
C VAL A 473 -11.24 14.38 -14.20
N GLY A 474 -10.96 15.63 -14.50
CA GLY A 474 -10.18 16.46 -13.60
C GLY A 474 -10.32 17.97 -13.89
N PRO A 475 -11.51 18.57 -13.61
CA PRO A 475 -11.64 20.03 -13.67
C PRO A 475 -10.64 20.66 -12.71
N HIS A 476 -9.85 21.62 -13.23
CA HIS A 476 -8.81 22.29 -12.46
C HIS A 476 -8.58 23.73 -12.90
N ALA A 477 -7.84 24.46 -12.09
CA ALA A 477 -7.23 25.74 -12.46
C ALA A 477 -5.80 25.80 -11.90
N ILE A 478 -4.91 26.44 -12.63
CA ILE A 478 -3.53 26.66 -12.23
C ILE A 478 -3.29 28.17 -12.23
N GLU A 479 -2.87 28.68 -11.10
CA GLU A 479 -2.57 30.10 -10.87
C GLU A 479 -1.17 30.24 -10.30
N ASP A 480 -0.54 31.39 -10.41
CA ASP A 480 0.71 31.62 -9.70
C ASP A 480 0.45 31.72 -8.18
N LEU A 481 1.29 31.09 -7.39
CA LEU A 481 1.20 31.16 -5.95
C LEU A 481 1.59 32.56 -5.48
N GLU A 482 0.69 33.22 -4.72
CA GLU A 482 1.01 34.50 -4.13
C GLU A 482 2.15 34.39 -3.10
N ALA A 483 3.09 35.32 -3.16
CA ALA A 483 4.19 35.40 -2.22
C ALA A 483 3.67 35.56 -0.78
N ARG A 484 4.24 34.82 0.15
CA ARG A 484 3.88 34.88 1.57
C ARG A 484 4.93 35.62 2.39
N ASP A 485 4.46 36.28 3.43
CA ASP A 485 5.34 36.83 4.46
C ASP A 485 5.79 35.74 5.41
N ILE A 486 6.93 35.15 5.12
CA ILE A 486 7.49 34.02 5.91
C ILE A 486 7.85 34.46 7.35
N GLU A 487 8.19 35.75 7.58
CA GLU A 487 8.44 36.25 8.94
C GLU A 487 7.13 36.32 9.75
N ALA A 488 6.03 36.69 9.11
CA ALA A 488 4.71 36.65 9.74
C ALA A 488 4.27 35.20 10.04
N ALA A 489 4.54 34.26 9.14
CA ALA A 489 4.28 32.84 9.31
C ALA A 489 5.11 32.28 10.48
N LEU A 490 6.40 32.58 10.56
CA LEU A 490 7.26 32.18 11.66
C LEU A 490 6.81 32.79 13.01
N ALA A 491 6.40 34.07 13.00
CA ALA A 491 5.86 34.72 14.19
C ALA A 491 4.55 34.05 14.66
N LEU A 492 3.73 33.55 13.73
CA LEU A 492 2.52 32.75 14.04
C LEU A 492 2.89 31.45 14.72
N VAL A 493 3.85 30.70 14.18
CA VAL A 493 4.36 29.43 14.72
C VAL A 493 4.88 29.62 16.15
N ASN A 494 5.71 30.65 16.36
CA ASN A 494 6.24 30.97 17.70
C ASN A 494 5.12 31.35 18.69
N ARG A 495 4.11 32.11 18.25
CA ARG A 495 2.95 32.47 19.09
C ARG A 495 2.09 31.25 19.44
N LEU A 496 1.97 30.27 18.55
CA LEU A 496 1.27 29.02 18.79
C LEU A 496 2.07 28.06 19.67
N GLY A 497 3.35 28.33 19.91
CA GLY A 497 4.24 27.51 20.72
C GLY A 497 4.61 26.20 20.03
N LEU A 498 4.76 26.22 18.69
CA LEU A 498 5.18 25.04 17.95
C LEU A 498 6.67 24.75 18.23
N ALA A 499 7.00 23.46 18.27
CA ALA A 499 8.33 22.95 18.52
C ALA A 499 8.52 21.61 17.82
N GLN A 500 9.74 21.13 17.80
CA GLN A 500 10.03 19.77 17.34
C GLN A 500 9.40 18.73 18.29
N PRO A 501 9.03 17.51 17.79
CA PRO A 501 8.29 16.52 18.55
C PRO A 501 9.03 16.06 19.81
N SER A 502 8.29 15.56 20.80
CA SER A 502 8.87 14.81 21.90
C SER A 502 9.21 13.38 21.47
N GLN A 503 10.09 12.70 22.22
CA GLN A 503 10.43 11.31 21.94
C GLN A 503 9.26 10.37 22.22
N ASN A 504 9.24 9.23 21.51
CA ASN A 504 8.23 8.19 21.63
C ASN A 504 8.54 7.26 22.82
N GLY A 505 7.63 7.21 23.80
CA GLY A 505 7.77 6.34 24.97
C GLY A 505 7.36 4.87 24.74
N LEU A 506 6.81 4.53 23.57
CA LEU A 506 6.30 3.18 23.28
C LEU A 506 7.31 2.28 22.55
N LEU A 507 8.54 2.74 22.28
CA LEU A 507 9.55 1.88 21.66
C LEU A 507 9.83 0.65 22.52
N PRO A 508 9.81 -0.56 21.94
CA PRO A 508 10.07 -1.79 22.67
C PRO A 508 11.53 -1.86 23.13
N GLU A 509 11.73 -2.28 24.36
CA GLU A 509 13.04 -2.43 25.02
C GLU A 509 13.35 -3.88 25.39
N ALA A 510 12.31 -4.74 25.51
CA ALA A 510 12.42 -6.14 25.84
C ALA A 510 11.80 -7.03 24.74
N PHE A 511 12.52 -8.08 24.39
CA PHE A 511 12.16 -9.01 23.32
C PHE A 511 12.13 -10.46 23.78
N ASP A 512 11.87 -10.68 25.07
CA ASP A 512 11.82 -12.02 25.65
C ASP A 512 10.64 -12.82 25.10
N LEU A 513 10.90 -14.07 24.74
CA LEU A 513 9.87 -15.00 24.31
C LEU A 513 9.21 -15.67 25.52
N LYS A 514 7.88 -15.71 25.52
CA LYS A 514 7.06 -16.29 26.58
C LYS A 514 6.65 -17.71 26.26
N GLU A 515 6.40 -18.51 27.29
CA GLU A 515 5.78 -19.82 27.14
C GLU A 515 4.29 -19.64 26.82
N THR A 516 3.91 -19.90 25.58
CA THR A 516 2.53 -19.76 25.09
C THR A 516 1.92 -21.14 24.82
N PRO A 517 0.62 -21.36 25.09
CA PRO A 517 -0.03 -22.63 24.79
C PRO A 517 -0.18 -22.84 23.28
N ALA A 518 0.19 -24.03 22.78
CA ALA A 518 0.01 -24.37 21.36
C ALA A 518 -1.48 -24.47 20.95
N GLU A 519 -2.34 -24.87 21.86
CA GLU A 519 -3.78 -24.97 21.64
C GLU A 519 -4.55 -23.83 22.30
N VAL A 520 -5.73 -23.51 21.75
CA VAL A 520 -6.58 -22.46 22.33
C VAL A 520 -6.94 -22.80 23.78
N THR A 521 -6.43 -22.00 24.70
CA THR A 521 -6.66 -22.15 26.14
C THR A 521 -7.62 -21.07 26.64
N SER A 522 -8.67 -21.50 27.34
CA SER A 522 -9.62 -20.56 27.95
C SER A 522 -9.17 -20.20 29.37
N ILE A 523 -9.17 -18.91 29.69
CA ILE A 523 -8.78 -18.35 30.98
C ILE A 523 -9.98 -17.61 31.57
N ALA A 524 -10.54 -18.16 32.66
CA ALA A 524 -11.55 -17.45 33.43
C ALA A 524 -10.88 -16.29 34.18
N VAL A 525 -11.13 -15.04 33.76
CA VAL A 525 -10.57 -13.83 34.37
C VAL A 525 -11.48 -13.24 35.44
N ALA A 526 -12.82 -13.45 35.30
CA ALA A 526 -13.82 -13.09 36.31
C ALA A 526 -15.06 -14.00 36.17
N GLU A 527 -16.06 -13.81 37.05
CA GLU A 527 -17.34 -14.53 36.95
C GLU A 527 -18.03 -14.20 35.61
N ASN A 528 -18.25 -15.22 34.76
CA ASN A 528 -18.82 -15.11 33.41
C ASN A 528 -18.01 -14.31 32.39
N VAL A 529 -16.73 -14.08 32.65
CA VAL A 529 -15.80 -13.45 31.70
C VAL A 529 -14.68 -14.43 31.41
N THR A 530 -14.57 -14.85 30.16
CA THR A 530 -13.54 -15.74 29.69
C THR A 530 -12.75 -15.08 28.57
N PHE A 531 -11.43 -15.14 28.69
CA PHE A 531 -10.50 -14.75 27.64
C PHE A 531 -9.83 -16.01 27.08
N TRP A 532 -9.30 -15.91 25.90
CA TRP A 532 -8.62 -17.02 25.24
C TRP A 532 -7.20 -16.64 24.89
N LEU A 533 -6.31 -17.61 25.00
CA LEU A 533 -4.89 -17.48 24.71
C LEU A 533 -4.46 -18.62 23.79
N LYS A 534 -3.66 -18.30 22.79
CA LYS A 534 -3.00 -19.29 21.92
C LYS A 534 -1.66 -18.73 21.44
N GLY A 535 -0.60 -19.54 21.43
CA GLY A 535 0.60 -19.31 20.67
C GLY A 535 0.31 -19.35 19.17
N SER A 536 1.11 -18.69 18.37
CA SER A 536 0.91 -18.56 16.93
C SER A 536 2.12 -19.05 16.17
N GLU A 537 1.89 -19.86 15.15
CA GLU A 537 2.91 -20.21 14.16
C GLU A 537 3.38 -18.99 13.36
N ASN A 538 2.50 -17.99 13.15
CA ASN A 538 2.86 -16.78 12.43
C ASN A 538 3.80 -15.85 13.22
N PHE A 539 3.77 -15.95 14.56
CA PHE A 539 4.63 -15.19 15.46
C PHE A 539 5.62 -16.10 16.22
N ASP A 540 5.81 -17.32 15.75
CA ASP A 540 6.75 -18.24 16.37
C ASP A 540 8.17 -17.70 16.30
N GLY A 541 8.86 -17.65 17.44
CA GLY A 541 10.18 -17.02 17.56
C GLY A 541 10.19 -15.50 17.47
N LEU A 542 9.02 -14.81 17.43
CA LEU A 542 8.92 -13.38 17.42
C LEU A 542 8.31 -12.82 18.71
N PRO A 543 8.86 -11.72 19.29
CA PRO A 543 8.31 -11.07 20.49
C PRO A 543 7.07 -10.24 20.15
N LYS A 544 6.21 -10.76 19.29
CA LYS A 544 5.03 -10.10 18.75
C LYS A 544 3.76 -10.86 19.07
N GLY A 545 2.64 -10.16 19.05
CA GLY A 545 1.34 -10.75 19.24
C GLY A 545 0.20 -9.88 18.76
N PHE A 546 -0.98 -10.47 18.79
CA PHE A 546 -2.25 -9.86 18.42
C PHE A 546 -3.23 -10.01 19.57
N THR A 547 -3.82 -8.91 20.00
CA THR A 547 -4.88 -8.87 21.03
C THR A 547 -6.13 -8.27 20.45
N ARG A 548 -7.26 -8.93 20.65
CA ARG A 548 -8.58 -8.41 20.33
C ARG A 548 -9.50 -8.46 21.54
N LEU A 549 -9.87 -7.29 22.02
CA LEU A 549 -10.85 -7.10 23.07
C LEU A 549 -12.20 -6.76 22.43
N GLN A 550 -13.28 -7.46 22.79
CA GLN A 550 -14.59 -7.25 22.18
C GLN A 550 -15.69 -7.07 23.22
N LEU A 551 -16.39 -5.96 23.09
CA LEU A 551 -17.66 -5.70 23.76
C LEU A 551 -18.78 -5.92 22.75
N SER A 552 -19.55 -7.00 22.89
CA SER A 552 -20.69 -7.29 22.00
C SER A 552 -22.01 -6.99 22.68
N THR A 553 -22.93 -6.41 21.92
CA THR A 553 -24.27 -6.05 22.39
C THR A 553 -25.29 -6.25 21.28
N ASP A 554 -26.45 -6.80 21.63
CA ASP A 554 -27.61 -6.91 20.77
C ASP A 554 -28.23 -5.53 20.44
N LYS A 555 -27.99 -4.53 21.31
CA LYS A 555 -28.47 -3.15 21.08
C LYS A 555 -27.92 -2.54 19.80
N ALA A 556 -26.71 -2.90 19.41
CA ALA A 556 -26.08 -2.44 18.17
C ALA A 556 -26.84 -2.90 16.91
N LEU A 557 -27.55 -4.03 16.99
CA LEU A 557 -28.26 -4.64 15.86
C LEU A 557 -29.75 -4.22 15.79
N ASN A 558 -30.28 -3.65 16.87
CA ASN A 558 -31.71 -3.45 17.05
C ASN A 558 -32.27 -2.15 16.49
N SER A 559 -31.42 -1.15 16.18
CA SER A 559 -31.86 0.10 15.57
C SER A 559 -30.81 0.74 14.70
N VAL A 560 -31.24 1.51 13.71
CA VAL A 560 -30.37 2.26 12.81
C VAL A 560 -29.62 3.37 13.56
N GLU A 561 -30.25 3.98 14.56
CA GLU A 561 -29.64 5.03 15.39
C GLU A 561 -28.44 4.48 16.17
N ASN A 562 -28.59 3.33 16.81
CA ASN A 562 -27.51 2.66 17.54
C ASN A 562 -26.34 2.25 16.63
N PHE A 563 -26.65 1.79 15.41
CA PHE A 563 -25.62 1.49 14.41
C PHE A 563 -24.85 2.77 14.00
N VAL A 564 -25.56 3.89 13.85
CA VAL A 564 -24.92 5.19 13.59
C VAL A 564 -24.07 5.62 14.77
N TYR A 565 -24.55 5.51 16.00
CA TYR A 565 -23.77 5.86 17.20
C TYR A 565 -22.51 5.00 17.35
N LEU A 566 -22.56 3.72 17.02
CA LEU A 566 -21.35 2.88 16.97
C LEU A 566 -20.33 3.41 15.97
N SER A 567 -20.77 3.77 14.77
CA SER A 567 -19.89 4.28 13.72
C SER A 567 -19.31 5.67 14.07
N LEU A 568 -20.10 6.51 14.75
CA LEU A 568 -19.63 7.80 15.25
C LEU A 568 -18.62 7.61 16.39
N TRP A 569 -18.82 6.62 17.25
CA TRP A 569 -17.90 6.29 18.34
C TRP A 569 -16.54 5.86 17.78
N GLU A 570 -16.51 4.92 16.82
CA GLU A 570 -15.30 4.53 16.10
C GLU A 570 -14.58 5.75 15.54
N SER A 571 -15.24 6.60 14.76
CA SER A 571 -14.64 7.79 14.14
C SER A 571 -14.13 8.83 15.15
N LEU A 572 -14.79 9.01 16.28
CA LEU A 572 -14.36 9.90 17.36
C LEU A 572 -13.19 9.32 18.14
N TYR A 573 -13.19 8.00 18.35
CA TYR A 573 -12.09 7.30 19.01
C TYR A 573 -10.81 7.41 18.18
N ASP A 574 -10.89 7.10 16.89
CA ASP A 574 -9.74 7.17 15.96
C ASP A 574 -9.15 8.60 15.94
N LEU A 575 -10.01 9.62 15.90
CA LEU A 575 -9.55 11.00 15.93
C LEU A 575 -8.83 11.35 17.22
N LYS A 576 -9.36 10.92 18.38
CA LYS A 576 -8.79 11.22 19.70
C LYS A 576 -7.55 10.38 20.02
N GLN A 577 -7.45 9.20 19.46
CA GLN A 577 -6.33 8.29 19.65
C GLN A 577 -5.30 8.34 18.50
N ALA A 578 -5.47 9.25 17.52
CA ALA A 578 -4.58 9.35 16.36
C ALA A 578 -3.09 9.47 16.79
N ARG A 579 -2.79 10.33 17.76
CA ARG A 579 -1.46 10.42 18.34
C ARG A 579 -0.96 9.09 18.89
N LEU A 580 -1.76 8.41 19.72
CA LEU A 580 -1.40 7.13 20.32
C LEU A 580 -1.19 6.04 19.24
N ALA A 581 -2.02 6.05 18.21
CA ALA A 581 -1.89 5.14 17.07
C ALA A 581 -0.59 5.41 16.28
N THR A 582 -0.20 6.67 16.11
CA THR A 582 1.07 7.07 15.48
C THR A 582 2.27 6.65 16.33
N GLU A 583 2.26 6.93 17.64
CA GLU A 583 3.31 6.46 18.56
C GLU A 583 3.46 4.93 18.51
N ALA A 584 2.34 4.19 18.52
CA ALA A 584 2.34 2.73 18.40
C ALA A 584 2.91 2.27 17.05
N SER A 585 2.51 2.90 15.94
CA SER A 585 2.99 2.56 14.59
C SER A 585 4.50 2.72 14.45
N ILE A 586 5.06 3.81 14.95
CA ILE A 586 6.51 4.07 14.98
C ILE A 586 7.21 2.96 15.78
N ALA A 587 6.62 2.55 16.89
CA ALA A 587 7.13 1.50 17.76
C ALA A 587 6.90 0.07 17.23
N GLY A 588 6.43 -0.11 15.99
CA GLY A 588 6.16 -1.43 15.40
C GLY A 588 4.93 -2.12 15.98
N MET A 589 3.99 -1.33 16.51
CA MET A 589 2.69 -1.80 17.02
C MET A 589 1.55 -1.16 16.23
N SER A 590 0.34 -1.70 16.36
CA SER A 590 -0.88 -1.07 15.85
C SER A 590 -1.95 -0.99 16.92
N LEU A 591 -2.79 0.03 16.82
CA LEU A 591 -3.99 0.21 17.64
C LEU A 591 -5.15 0.59 16.71
N SER A 592 -6.25 -0.12 16.80
CA SER A 592 -7.48 0.22 16.06
C SER A 592 -8.73 -0.13 16.87
N MET A 593 -9.78 0.66 16.69
CA MET A 593 -11.11 0.33 17.12
C MET A 593 -12.00 0.04 15.91
N SER A 594 -12.86 -0.96 15.99
CA SER A 594 -13.83 -1.25 14.94
C SER A 594 -15.21 -1.49 15.50
N ALA A 595 -16.24 -1.01 14.80
CA ALA A 595 -17.63 -1.13 15.15
C ALA A 595 -18.35 -2.17 14.28
N SER A 596 -19.12 -3.07 14.89
CA SER A 596 -19.98 -4.01 14.17
C SER A 596 -21.23 -4.37 15.02
N ASN A 597 -21.19 -5.44 15.78
CA ASN A 597 -22.20 -5.83 16.78
C ASN A 597 -21.80 -5.40 18.20
N GLY A 598 -21.21 -4.26 18.33
CA GLY A 598 -20.52 -3.65 19.45
C GLY A 598 -19.20 -3.07 19.00
N ILE A 599 -18.22 -2.95 19.90
CA ILE A 599 -16.88 -2.48 19.58
C ILE A 599 -15.84 -3.58 19.77
N SER A 600 -14.80 -3.52 18.95
CA SER A 600 -13.58 -4.32 19.11
C SER A 600 -12.38 -3.40 19.16
N LEU A 601 -11.57 -3.49 20.20
CA LEU A 601 -10.27 -2.86 20.29
C LEU A 601 -9.23 -3.91 19.91
N THR A 602 -8.38 -3.60 18.95
CA THR A 602 -7.37 -4.51 18.41
C THR A 602 -6.00 -3.86 18.54
N MET A 603 -5.05 -4.63 19.05
CA MET A 603 -3.63 -4.28 19.09
C MET A 603 -2.82 -5.39 18.45
N SER A 604 -1.73 -5.06 17.76
CA SER A 604 -0.77 -6.03 17.24
C SER A 604 0.66 -5.48 17.27
N GLY A 605 1.64 -6.34 17.00
CA GLY A 605 3.06 -5.98 16.98
C GLY A 605 3.78 -6.39 18.27
N PHE A 606 4.85 -5.68 18.63
CA PHE A 606 5.69 -6.00 19.80
C PHE A 606 4.89 -6.02 21.10
N THR A 607 5.06 -7.09 21.90
CA THR A 607 4.24 -7.31 23.11
C THR A 607 4.74 -6.54 24.33
N ASP A 608 6.01 -6.09 24.37
CA ASP A 608 6.64 -5.40 25.51
C ASP A 608 5.83 -4.19 25.98
N LYS A 609 5.49 -3.27 25.07
CA LYS A 609 4.77 -2.02 25.41
C LYS A 609 3.25 -2.10 25.21
N GLN A 610 2.70 -3.26 24.83
CA GLN A 610 1.24 -3.39 24.68
C GLN A 610 0.45 -3.17 25.98
N PRO A 611 0.92 -3.53 27.18
CA PRO A 611 0.22 -3.16 28.42
C PRO A 611 0.08 -1.64 28.61
N GLU A 612 1.11 -0.86 28.28
CA GLU A 612 1.06 0.61 28.33
C GLU A 612 0.14 1.17 27.24
N LEU A 613 0.27 0.63 26.01
CA LEU A 613 -0.62 0.97 24.89
C LEU A 613 -2.08 0.71 25.25
N LEU A 614 -2.39 -0.44 25.87
CA LEU A 614 -3.74 -0.77 26.34
C LEU A 614 -4.27 0.23 27.37
N ALA A 615 -3.47 0.55 28.39
CA ALA A 615 -3.86 1.50 29.43
C ALA A 615 -4.29 2.85 28.83
N ARG A 616 -3.44 3.41 27.95
CA ARG A 616 -3.72 4.68 27.25
C ARG A 616 -4.90 4.59 26.28
N ALA A 617 -5.06 3.45 25.59
CA ALA A 617 -6.18 3.19 24.70
C ALA A 617 -7.52 3.14 25.45
N LEU A 618 -7.54 2.55 26.66
CA LEU A 618 -8.73 2.45 27.51
C LEU A 618 -9.18 3.81 28.05
N GLU A 619 -8.26 4.72 28.39
CA GLU A 619 -8.60 6.09 28.79
C GLU A 619 -9.42 6.83 27.73
N GLY A 620 -9.20 6.52 26.45
CA GLY A 620 -9.91 7.10 25.31
C GLY A 620 -11.29 6.52 25.04
N LEU A 621 -11.71 5.43 25.68
CA LEU A 621 -12.94 4.71 25.32
C LEU A 621 -14.21 5.59 25.36
N ARG A 622 -14.33 6.48 26.37
CA ARG A 622 -15.53 7.35 26.49
C ARG A 622 -15.56 8.49 25.50
N VAL A 623 -14.49 8.75 24.78
CA VAL A 623 -14.27 9.82 23.78
C VAL A 623 -14.66 11.24 24.24
N ASN A 624 -15.67 11.44 25.08
CA ASN A 624 -16.14 12.71 25.65
C ASN A 624 -16.01 13.89 24.64
N PRO A 625 -16.68 13.85 23.49
CA PRO A 625 -16.54 14.86 22.47
C PRO A 625 -17.24 16.16 22.87
N SER A 626 -16.71 17.30 22.45
CA SER A 626 -17.46 18.56 22.43
C SER A 626 -18.56 18.54 21.36
N GLU A 627 -19.52 19.47 21.46
CA GLU A 627 -20.56 19.64 20.42
C GLU A 627 -19.95 19.84 19.02
N LEU A 628 -18.83 20.57 18.93
CA LEU A 628 -18.13 20.79 17.68
C LEU A 628 -17.55 19.48 17.12
N GLU A 629 -16.83 18.71 17.93
CA GLU A 629 -16.23 17.42 17.51
C GLU A 629 -17.30 16.41 17.10
N PHE A 630 -18.40 16.34 17.87
CA PHE A 630 -19.52 15.48 17.54
C PHE A 630 -20.17 15.89 16.20
N GLY A 631 -20.44 17.20 16.02
CA GLY A 631 -21.01 17.72 14.77
C GLY A 631 -20.10 17.44 13.56
N GLN A 632 -18.80 17.57 13.72
CA GLN A 632 -17.82 17.22 12.68
C GLN A 632 -17.81 15.71 12.38
N ALA A 633 -17.97 14.85 13.39
CA ALA A 633 -18.05 13.41 13.17
C ALA A 633 -19.33 13.03 12.40
N VAL A 634 -20.46 13.63 12.74
CA VAL A 634 -21.73 13.45 11.99
C VAL A 634 -21.57 13.92 10.53
N GLU A 635 -20.97 15.08 10.30
CA GLU A 635 -20.72 15.60 8.94
C GLU A 635 -19.84 14.65 8.13
N ARG A 636 -18.71 14.16 8.70
CA ARG A 636 -17.84 13.19 8.04
C ARG A 636 -18.60 11.89 7.72
N TYR A 637 -19.46 11.42 8.62
CA TYR A 637 -20.24 10.21 8.39
C TYR A 637 -21.22 10.39 7.21
N LEU A 638 -21.95 11.50 7.16
CA LEU A 638 -22.86 11.81 6.06
C LEU A 638 -22.13 11.96 4.73
N ARG A 639 -21.00 12.64 4.73
CA ARG A 639 -20.12 12.79 3.54
C ARG A 639 -19.60 11.44 3.05
N ARG A 640 -19.19 10.54 3.93
CA ARG A 640 -18.77 9.18 3.57
C ARG A 640 -19.90 8.39 2.89
N ILE A 641 -21.14 8.50 3.37
CA ILE A 641 -22.30 7.88 2.72
C ILE A 641 -22.50 8.45 1.31
N GLU A 642 -22.42 9.76 1.14
CA GLU A 642 -22.59 10.40 -0.17
C GLU A 642 -21.46 9.99 -1.13
N ASN A 643 -20.22 10.03 -0.69
CA ASN A 643 -19.07 9.62 -1.47
C ASN A 643 -19.13 8.14 -1.88
N SER A 644 -19.71 7.26 -1.04
CA SER A 644 -19.83 5.82 -1.35
C SER A 644 -20.69 5.56 -2.59
N LYS A 645 -21.59 6.47 -2.94
CA LYS A 645 -22.43 6.33 -4.14
C LYS A 645 -21.61 6.41 -5.44
N ARG A 646 -20.47 7.12 -5.42
CA ARG A 646 -19.53 7.27 -6.53
C ARG A 646 -18.39 6.25 -6.51
N ALA A 647 -18.44 5.30 -5.58
CA ALA A 647 -17.50 4.20 -5.57
C ALA A 647 -17.73 3.28 -6.77
N PHE A 648 -16.65 2.66 -7.25
CA PHE A 648 -16.70 1.73 -8.36
C PHE A 648 -17.74 0.62 -8.08
N PRO A 649 -18.63 0.25 -9.02
CA PRO A 649 -19.79 -0.60 -8.76
C PRO A 649 -19.48 -1.92 -8.04
N TYR A 650 -18.40 -2.61 -8.41
CA TYR A 650 -18.04 -3.89 -7.77
C TYR A 650 -17.68 -3.75 -6.29
N THR A 651 -17.13 -2.61 -5.84
CA THR A 651 -16.79 -2.39 -4.43
C THR A 651 -18.04 -2.29 -3.55
N ARG A 652 -19.18 -2.02 -4.15
CA ARG A 652 -20.48 -1.95 -3.47
C ARG A 652 -21.16 -3.31 -3.31
N PHE A 653 -20.71 -4.35 -3.98
CA PHE A 653 -21.35 -5.66 -3.92
C PHE A 653 -21.36 -6.26 -2.52
N THR A 654 -20.23 -6.21 -1.80
CA THR A 654 -20.15 -6.76 -0.43
C THR A 654 -21.07 -6.04 0.55
N PRO A 655 -21.11 -4.69 0.63
CA PRO A 655 -22.11 -3.98 1.46
C PRO A 655 -23.55 -4.29 1.09
N LEU A 656 -23.87 -4.33 -0.20
CA LEU A 656 -25.23 -4.62 -0.66
C LEU A 656 -25.65 -6.07 -0.37
N LEU A 657 -24.76 -7.03 -0.57
CA LEU A 657 -24.98 -8.42 -0.19
C LEU A 657 -25.18 -8.54 1.33
N GLY A 658 -24.37 -7.86 2.13
CA GLY A 658 -24.53 -7.81 3.57
C GLY A 658 -25.91 -7.26 3.99
N MET A 659 -26.42 -6.26 3.29
CA MET A 659 -27.76 -5.70 3.55
C MET A 659 -28.89 -6.69 3.23
N LEU A 660 -28.71 -7.58 2.24
CA LEU A 660 -29.68 -8.61 1.89
C LEU A 660 -29.63 -9.83 2.82
N THR A 661 -28.47 -10.11 3.39
CA THR A 661 -28.19 -11.40 4.05
C THR A 661 -27.91 -11.30 5.55
N ARG A 662 -27.69 -10.10 6.11
CA ARG A 662 -27.31 -9.92 7.51
C ARG A 662 -28.29 -8.99 8.25
N GLU A 663 -28.63 -9.39 9.47
CA GLU A 663 -29.31 -8.53 10.43
C GLU A 663 -28.44 -7.33 10.83
N GLY A 664 -29.07 -6.20 11.18
CA GLY A 664 -28.36 -4.99 11.61
C GLY A 664 -27.63 -4.29 10.48
N ARG A 665 -28.05 -4.48 9.22
CA ARG A 665 -27.54 -3.75 8.06
C ARG A 665 -28.65 -2.88 7.47
N TYR A 666 -28.33 -1.64 7.17
CA TYR A 666 -29.28 -0.60 6.84
C TYR A 666 -28.97 0.06 5.51
N THR A 667 -29.96 0.67 4.89
CA THR A 667 -29.77 1.41 3.63
C THR A 667 -29.06 2.74 3.89
N ASP A 668 -28.32 3.23 2.88
CA ASP A 668 -27.65 4.54 2.93
C ASP A 668 -28.64 5.66 3.33
N ALA A 669 -29.87 5.61 2.82
CA ALA A 669 -30.91 6.60 3.14
C ALA A 669 -31.33 6.54 4.62
N SER A 670 -31.50 5.35 5.20
CA SER A 670 -31.84 5.21 6.61
C SER A 670 -30.69 5.61 7.52
N LEU A 671 -29.47 5.27 7.15
CA LEU A 671 -28.26 5.69 7.87
C LEU A 671 -28.08 7.20 7.86
N ALA A 672 -28.25 7.84 6.69
CA ALA A 672 -28.16 9.30 6.57
C ALA A 672 -29.26 10.02 7.38
N LEU A 673 -30.47 9.49 7.35
CA LEU A 673 -31.58 10.05 8.14
C LEU A 673 -31.32 9.93 9.64
N ALA A 674 -30.86 8.79 10.13
CA ALA A 674 -30.51 8.60 11.53
C ALA A 674 -29.33 9.51 11.95
N ALA A 675 -28.27 9.58 11.13
CA ALA A 675 -27.14 10.45 11.41
C ALA A 675 -27.53 11.93 11.46
N SER A 676 -28.43 12.40 10.59
CA SER A 676 -28.89 13.80 10.60
C SER A 676 -29.69 14.18 11.86
N LYS A 677 -30.20 13.20 12.61
CA LYS A 677 -30.94 13.37 13.85
C LYS A 677 -30.11 13.06 15.10
N ALA A 678 -28.88 12.55 14.92
CA ALA A 678 -28.02 12.18 16.02
C ALA A 678 -27.71 13.39 16.92
N ASN A 679 -27.71 13.17 18.23
CA ASN A 679 -27.38 14.19 19.23
C ASN A 679 -26.37 13.66 20.25
N LEU A 680 -25.63 14.57 20.87
CA LEU A 680 -24.54 14.25 21.76
C LEU A 680 -24.98 13.57 23.06
N GLU A 681 -26.13 13.96 23.59
CA GLU A 681 -26.65 13.40 24.86
C GLU A 681 -27.00 11.91 24.71
N GLU A 682 -27.74 11.55 23.66
CA GLU A 682 -28.10 10.15 23.37
C GLU A 682 -26.87 9.33 22.99
N PHE A 683 -25.93 9.91 22.25
CA PHE A 683 -24.66 9.28 21.94
C PHE A 683 -23.89 8.93 23.22
N THR A 684 -23.73 9.88 24.14
CA THR A 684 -23.02 9.66 25.40
C THR A 684 -23.70 8.57 26.24
N GLN A 685 -25.05 8.60 26.32
CA GLN A 685 -25.81 7.57 27.01
C GLN A 685 -25.66 6.17 26.35
N PHE A 686 -25.58 6.13 25.01
CA PHE A 686 -25.38 4.89 24.27
C PHE A 686 -24.00 4.31 24.59
N VAL A 687 -22.93 5.12 24.56
CA VAL A 687 -21.54 4.71 24.92
C VAL A 687 -21.51 4.09 26.32
N GLU A 688 -22.04 4.79 27.33
CA GLU A 688 -22.11 4.28 28.71
C GLU A 688 -22.91 2.98 28.83
N THR A 689 -23.97 2.87 28.04
CA THR A 689 -24.80 1.65 28.02
C THR A 689 -24.01 0.47 27.48
N VAL A 690 -23.22 0.66 26.39
CA VAL A 690 -22.37 -0.39 25.82
C VAL A 690 -21.28 -0.79 26.81
N LEU A 691 -20.60 0.17 27.42
CA LEU A 691 -19.52 -0.10 28.37
C LEU A 691 -19.99 -0.86 29.63
N THR A 692 -21.25 -0.76 29.99
CA THR A 692 -21.80 -1.32 31.27
C THR A 692 -22.71 -2.52 31.11
N THR A 693 -23.16 -2.84 29.87
CA THR A 693 -24.15 -3.91 29.65
C THR A 693 -23.74 -4.95 28.59
N SER A 694 -22.56 -4.81 27.98
CA SER A 694 -22.14 -5.72 26.92
C SER A 694 -21.51 -7.00 27.45
N HIS A 695 -21.51 -8.02 26.61
CA HIS A 695 -20.70 -9.21 26.82
C HIS A 695 -19.24 -8.91 26.47
N LEU A 696 -18.31 -9.14 27.40
CA LEU A 696 -16.88 -8.95 27.22
C LEU A 696 -16.21 -10.27 26.92
N ARG A 697 -15.39 -10.29 25.89
CA ARG A 697 -14.47 -11.38 25.58
C ARG A 697 -13.16 -10.85 25.00
N ALA A 698 -12.07 -11.62 25.10
CA ALA A 698 -10.80 -11.27 24.50
C ALA A 698 -10.10 -12.49 23.92
N PHE A 699 -9.26 -12.26 22.94
CA PHE A 699 -8.36 -13.24 22.36
C PHE A 699 -6.96 -12.67 22.28
N PHE A 700 -6.00 -13.41 22.83
CA PHE A 700 -4.59 -13.16 22.81
C PHE A 700 -3.92 -14.22 21.94
N PHE A 701 -3.13 -13.80 20.97
CA PHE A 701 -2.53 -14.67 19.98
C PHE A 701 -1.08 -14.28 19.73
N GLY A 702 -0.13 -15.16 19.99
CA GLY A 702 1.30 -14.90 19.85
C GLY A 702 2.03 -14.88 21.20
N ASN A 703 2.97 -13.99 21.39
CA ASN A 703 3.90 -13.92 22.51
C ASN A 703 3.26 -13.38 23.80
N TYR A 704 2.31 -14.11 24.39
CA TYR A 704 1.68 -13.81 25.67
C TYR A 704 1.61 -15.01 26.58
N ASP A 705 1.54 -14.78 27.88
CA ASP A 705 1.26 -15.78 28.90
C ASP A 705 -0.06 -15.50 29.64
N GLU A 706 -0.41 -16.38 30.58
CA GLU A 706 -1.63 -16.20 31.40
C GLU A 706 -1.58 -14.94 32.26
N ALA A 707 -0.39 -14.51 32.68
CA ALA A 707 -0.25 -13.31 33.51
C ALA A 707 -0.61 -12.04 32.71
N ASP A 708 -0.22 -11.97 31.43
CA ASP A 708 -0.61 -10.86 30.54
C ASP A 708 -2.12 -10.79 30.37
N VAL A 709 -2.77 -11.93 30.15
CA VAL A 709 -4.22 -11.99 29.98
C VAL A 709 -4.95 -11.50 31.23
N ARG A 710 -4.49 -11.87 32.42
CA ARG A 710 -5.07 -11.41 33.70
C ARG A 710 -4.78 -9.95 33.96
N ALA A 711 -3.57 -9.46 33.66
CA ALA A 711 -3.20 -8.06 33.78
C ALA A 711 -4.05 -7.18 32.87
N ALA A 712 -4.29 -7.61 31.62
CA ALA A 712 -5.18 -6.88 30.70
C ALA A 712 -6.61 -6.78 31.23
N TYR A 713 -7.15 -7.84 31.87
CA TYR A 713 -8.47 -7.77 32.49
C TYR A 713 -8.48 -6.77 33.66
N THR A 714 -7.45 -6.77 34.50
CA THR A 714 -7.35 -5.81 35.63
C THR A 714 -7.36 -4.36 35.14
N GLN A 715 -6.74 -4.07 33.98
CA GLN A 715 -6.83 -2.73 33.39
C GLN A 715 -8.24 -2.42 32.85
N LEU A 716 -8.90 -3.41 32.27
CA LEU A 716 -10.23 -3.28 31.67
C LEU A 716 -11.33 -3.02 32.69
N GLU A 717 -11.29 -3.62 33.90
CA GLU A 717 -12.35 -3.54 34.89
C GLU A 717 -12.62 -2.13 35.41
N ASP A 718 -11.64 -1.21 35.30
CA ASP A 718 -11.80 0.21 35.66
C ASP A 718 -12.63 0.99 34.61
N PHE A 719 -12.70 0.51 33.39
CA PHE A 719 -13.35 1.20 32.26
C PHE A 719 -14.64 0.53 31.79
N VAL A 720 -14.76 -0.78 31.97
CA VAL A 720 -15.84 -1.62 31.46
C VAL A 720 -16.44 -2.43 32.58
N THR A 721 -17.77 -2.40 32.70
CA THR A 721 -18.51 -3.30 33.60
C THR A 721 -19.22 -4.38 32.79
N PRO A 722 -18.63 -5.58 32.59
CA PRO A 722 -19.25 -6.61 31.76
C PRO A 722 -20.59 -7.06 32.32
N SER A 723 -21.56 -7.28 31.43
CA SER A 723 -22.83 -7.87 31.83
C SER A 723 -22.67 -9.32 32.29
N ARG A 724 -23.22 -9.65 33.44
CA ARG A 724 -23.23 -11.04 33.95
C ARG A 724 -24.26 -11.94 33.22
N SER A 725 -25.20 -11.36 32.50
CA SER A 725 -26.32 -12.09 31.87
C SER A 725 -26.32 -12.02 30.35
N ALA A 726 -25.59 -11.06 29.76
CA ALA A 726 -25.52 -10.94 28.31
C ALA A 726 -24.68 -12.08 27.72
N GLY A 727 -25.20 -12.76 26.73
CA GLY A 727 -24.47 -13.68 25.87
C GLY A 727 -23.78 -12.92 24.74
N TYR A 728 -22.93 -13.64 24.00
CA TYR A 728 -22.33 -13.08 22.78
C TYR A 728 -23.42 -12.79 21.74
N ALA A 729 -23.58 -11.51 21.39
CA ALA A 729 -24.52 -11.10 20.35
C ALA A 729 -23.88 -11.35 18.97
N ARG A 730 -24.53 -12.16 18.17
CA ARG A 730 -24.17 -12.42 16.77
C ARG A 730 -25.30 -11.92 15.88
N ALA A 731 -24.98 -11.20 14.80
CA ALA A 731 -25.97 -10.83 13.81
C ALA A 731 -26.57 -12.08 13.17
N GLY A 732 -27.91 -12.12 13.05
CA GLY A 732 -28.60 -13.16 12.31
C GLY A 732 -28.24 -13.12 10.82
N ILE A 733 -28.34 -14.29 10.17
CA ILE A 733 -28.21 -14.41 8.74
C ILE A 733 -29.57 -14.76 8.16
N TYR A 734 -29.98 -14.00 7.15
CA TYR A 734 -31.14 -14.32 6.35
C TYR A 734 -30.71 -15.29 5.24
N ASN A 735 -31.27 -16.50 5.28
CA ASN A 735 -31.09 -17.49 4.21
C ASN A 735 -32.41 -17.58 3.43
N PRO A 736 -32.45 -17.21 2.14
CA PRO A 736 -33.67 -17.28 1.36
C PRO A 736 -34.20 -18.71 1.25
N GLU A 737 -35.51 -18.85 1.18
CA GLU A 737 -36.15 -20.16 0.96
C GLU A 737 -35.61 -20.79 -0.33
N PRO A 738 -35.47 -22.15 -0.37
CA PRO A 738 -35.02 -22.84 -1.57
C PRO A 738 -35.82 -22.48 -2.82
N GLY A 739 -35.18 -22.04 -3.85
CA GLY A 739 -35.80 -21.61 -5.12
C GLY A 739 -36.25 -20.13 -5.10
N ALA A 740 -36.12 -19.39 -4.00
CA ALA A 740 -36.38 -17.97 -4.00
C ALA A 740 -35.25 -17.21 -4.68
N THR A 741 -35.61 -16.15 -5.39
CA THR A 741 -34.63 -15.22 -6.01
C THR A 741 -34.80 -13.86 -5.37
N LEU A 742 -33.71 -13.32 -4.81
CA LEU A 742 -33.63 -11.94 -4.35
C LEU A 742 -32.96 -11.10 -5.45
N MET A 743 -33.60 -10.02 -5.87
CA MET A 743 -33.05 -9.10 -6.86
C MET A 743 -32.97 -7.70 -6.23
N LEU A 744 -31.79 -7.09 -6.31
CA LEU A 744 -31.54 -5.73 -5.86
C LEU A 744 -30.93 -4.92 -7.01
N ASN A 745 -31.69 -3.96 -7.53
CA ASN A 745 -31.20 -2.99 -8.50
C ASN A 745 -30.89 -1.66 -7.79
N ARG A 746 -29.78 -1.06 -8.17
CA ARG A 746 -29.37 0.27 -7.69
C ARG A 746 -28.85 1.10 -8.84
N GLU A 747 -29.31 2.33 -8.93
CA GLU A 747 -28.72 3.34 -9.79
C GLU A 747 -27.43 3.87 -9.15
N VAL A 748 -26.42 4.07 -9.96
CA VAL A 748 -25.11 4.62 -9.56
C VAL A 748 -24.81 5.83 -10.45
N PRO A 749 -24.17 6.88 -9.92
CA PRO A 749 -23.87 8.10 -10.68
C PRO A 749 -22.55 8.01 -11.46
N VAL A 750 -22.10 6.79 -11.77
CA VAL A 750 -20.94 6.49 -12.60
C VAL A 750 -21.36 5.79 -13.88
N GLU A 751 -20.56 5.90 -14.92
CA GLU A 751 -20.91 5.33 -16.25
C GLU A 751 -20.80 3.80 -16.31
N ASP A 752 -20.15 3.17 -15.31
CA ASP A 752 -19.94 1.73 -15.26
C ASP A 752 -21.14 0.96 -14.72
N LEU A 753 -21.30 -0.26 -15.25
CA LEU A 753 -22.29 -1.22 -14.77
C LEU A 753 -21.60 -2.36 -14.01
N GLY A 754 -22.22 -2.80 -12.94
CA GLY A 754 -21.77 -3.96 -12.17
C GLY A 754 -22.92 -4.96 -11.96
N MET A 755 -22.63 -6.26 -12.07
CA MET A 755 -23.56 -7.33 -11.75
C MET A 755 -22.92 -8.36 -10.84
N LEU A 756 -23.54 -8.68 -9.73
CA LEU A 756 -23.22 -9.82 -8.88
C LEU A 756 -24.36 -10.84 -8.95
N TYR A 757 -24.06 -12.06 -9.35
CA TYR A 757 -24.97 -13.18 -9.34
C TYR A 757 -24.47 -14.26 -8.38
N GLY A 758 -25.24 -14.64 -7.41
CA GLY A 758 -24.80 -15.55 -6.34
C GLY A 758 -25.82 -16.64 -6.02
N PHE A 759 -25.33 -17.76 -5.53
CA PHE A 759 -26.14 -18.86 -5.01
C PHE A 759 -25.80 -19.04 -3.53
N ALA A 760 -26.81 -19.17 -2.68
CA ALA A 760 -26.63 -19.52 -1.27
C ALA A 760 -26.85 -21.01 -1.06
N ALA A 761 -25.96 -21.66 -0.28
CA ALA A 761 -26.19 -23.03 0.14
C ALA A 761 -27.36 -23.10 1.15
N PRO A 762 -28.16 -24.16 1.14
CA PRO A 762 -29.33 -24.26 2.00
C PRO A 762 -28.97 -24.37 3.49
N GLU A 763 -27.80 -24.88 3.81
CA GLU A 763 -27.35 -25.12 5.20
C GLU A 763 -25.90 -24.71 5.41
N ALA A 764 -25.61 -24.14 6.59
CA ALA A 764 -24.27 -23.91 7.08
C ALA A 764 -23.60 -25.25 7.45
N SER A 765 -22.55 -25.62 6.74
CA SER A 765 -21.75 -26.79 7.10
C SER A 765 -20.36 -26.72 6.44
N ILE A 766 -19.36 -27.34 7.08
CA ILE A 766 -18.00 -27.47 6.51
C ILE A 766 -18.06 -28.16 5.14
N LYS A 767 -18.94 -29.15 4.98
CA LYS A 767 -19.12 -29.83 3.70
C LYS A 767 -19.60 -28.88 2.61
N ASN A 768 -20.60 -28.05 2.90
CA ASN A 768 -21.14 -27.11 1.91
C ASN A 768 -20.12 -25.99 1.62
N GLN A 769 -19.33 -25.56 2.60
CA GLN A 769 -18.22 -24.63 2.37
C GLN A 769 -17.16 -25.24 1.42
N ALA A 770 -16.75 -26.49 1.68
CA ALA A 770 -15.81 -27.18 0.80
C ALA A 770 -16.37 -27.33 -0.64
N LEU A 771 -17.65 -27.71 -0.76
CA LEU A 771 -18.30 -27.83 -2.07
C LEU A 771 -18.38 -26.47 -2.79
N ALA A 772 -18.74 -25.39 -2.07
CA ALA A 772 -18.80 -24.05 -2.62
C ALA A 772 -17.42 -23.58 -3.13
N ARG A 773 -16.35 -23.85 -2.36
CA ARG A 773 -14.97 -23.52 -2.77
C ARG A 773 -14.53 -24.31 -4.00
N ILE A 774 -14.85 -25.61 -4.08
CA ILE A 774 -14.55 -26.45 -5.25
C ILE A 774 -15.31 -25.95 -6.47
N LEU A 775 -16.61 -25.65 -6.32
CA LEU A 775 -17.42 -25.11 -7.42
C LEU A 775 -16.93 -23.74 -7.87
N ALA A 776 -16.62 -22.87 -6.93
CA ALA A 776 -16.08 -21.55 -7.22
C ALA A 776 -14.74 -21.62 -8.00
N ARG A 777 -13.85 -22.54 -7.60
CA ARG A 777 -12.58 -22.78 -8.31
C ARG A 777 -12.83 -23.26 -9.75
N HIS A 778 -13.75 -24.19 -9.95
CA HIS A 778 -14.11 -24.69 -11.27
C HIS A 778 -14.75 -23.61 -12.16
N LEU A 779 -15.64 -22.80 -11.60
CA LEU A 779 -16.32 -21.74 -12.33
C LEU A 779 -15.41 -20.53 -12.61
N ARG A 780 -14.40 -20.29 -11.81
CA ARG A 780 -13.53 -19.10 -11.91
C ARG A 780 -12.86 -18.99 -13.27
N VAL A 781 -12.24 -20.07 -13.73
CA VAL A 781 -11.54 -20.11 -15.02
C VAL A 781 -12.54 -19.89 -16.15
N ARG A 782 -13.64 -20.65 -16.16
CA ARG A 782 -14.66 -20.52 -17.21
C ARG A 782 -15.36 -19.17 -17.23
N ALA A 783 -15.64 -18.61 -16.05
CA ALA A 783 -16.25 -17.29 -15.96
C ALA A 783 -15.28 -16.21 -16.51
N PHE A 784 -14.01 -16.33 -16.21
CA PHE A 784 -13.00 -15.41 -16.75
C PHE A 784 -12.89 -15.55 -18.28
N GLU A 785 -12.71 -16.76 -18.79
CA GLU A 785 -12.62 -17.03 -20.22
C GLU A 785 -13.85 -16.51 -20.98
N THR A 786 -15.04 -16.89 -20.52
CA THR A 786 -16.27 -16.52 -21.22
C THR A 786 -16.55 -15.03 -21.10
N LEU A 787 -16.57 -14.47 -19.87
CA LEU A 787 -17.04 -13.10 -19.66
C LEU A 787 -16.00 -12.04 -20.09
N ARG A 788 -14.72 -12.30 -19.85
CA ARG A 788 -13.65 -11.35 -20.13
C ARG A 788 -13.03 -11.58 -21.51
N THR A 789 -12.69 -12.83 -21.84
CA THR A 789 -11.91 -13.14 -23.05
C THR A 789 -12.80 -13.30 -24.28
N GLU A 790 -13.88 -14.12 -24.22
CA GLU A 790 -14.75 -14.39 -25.38
C GLU A 790 -15.78 -13.28 -25.62
N GLU A 791 -16.54 -12.93 -24.53
CA GLU A 791 -17.66 -11.97 -24.64
C GLU A 791 -17.21 -10.51 -24.43
N GLN A 792 -16.02 -10.28 -23.90
CA GLN A 792 -15.43 -8.95 -23.67
C GLN A 792 -16.38 -7.99 -22.90
N LEU A 793 -17.13 -8.51 -21.91
CA LEU A 793 -18.13 -7.75 -21.17
C LEU A 793 -17.54 -6.73 -20.23
N GLY A 794 -16.27 -6.86 -19.82
CA GLY A 794 -15.58 -5.92 -18.98
C GLY A 794 -14.24 -6.46 -18.46
N TYR A 795 -13.43 -5.56 -17.92
CA TYR A 795 -12.11 -5.89 -17.36
C TYR A 795 -12.22 -6.72 -16.07
N ALA A 796 -13.14 -6.34 -15.18
CA ALA A 796 -13.35 -7.03 -13.91
C ALA A 796 -14.43 -8.11 -14.03
N ALA A 797 -14.03 -9.34 -14.37
CA ALA A 797 -14.91 -10.51 -14.43
C ALA A 797 -14.31 -11.66 -13.62
N GLY A 798 -15.14 -12.43 -12.94
CA GLY A 798 -14.64 -13.56 -12.16
C GLY A 798 -15.72 -14.24 -11.33
N GLY A 799 -15.31 -15.28 -10.59
CA GLY A 799 -16.15 -16.03 -9.68
C GLY A 799 -15.40 -16.40 -8.42
N GLY A 800 -16.11 -16.54 -7.31
CA GLY A 800 -15.54 -16.89 -6.02
C GLY A 800 -16.57 -17.50 -5.08
N SER A 801 -16.16 -17.87 -3.87
CA SER A 801 -17.03 -18.24 -2.78
C SER A 801 -16.91 -17.26 -1.62
N LEU A 802 -17.99 -16.98 -0.94
CA LEU A 802 -18.05 -16.12 0.23
C LEU A 802 -18.67 -16.89 1.40
N ASP A 803 -17.98 -16.93 2.54
CA ASP A 803 -18.48 -17.52 3.76
C ASP A 803 -19.13 -16.44 4.65
N LEU A 804 -20.41 -16.60 4.94
CA LEU A 804 -21.14 -15.77 5.89
C LEU A 804 -21.39 -16.58 7.18
N TYR A 805 -20.49 -16.51 8.16
CA TYR A 805 -20.60 -17.24 9.42
C TYR A 805 -20.90 -18.77 9.23
N GLN A 806 -20.12 -19.41 8.36
CA GLN A 806 -20.25 -20.82 7.95
C GLN A 806 -21.39 -21.09 6.95
N HIS A 807 -22.11 -20.08 6.47
CA HIS A 807 -22.99 -20.18 5.30
C HIS A 807 -22.21 -19.81 4.04
N PRO A 808 -21.95 -20.74 3.13
CA PRO A 808 -21.31 -20.46 1.86
C PRO A 808 -22.27 -19.88 0.83
#